data_18c06d47c3a699bb008c1f6d367b3389
#
_entry.id   18c06d47c3a699bb008c1f6d367b3389
#
_cell.length_a   1.000
_cell.length_b   1.000
_cell.length_c   1.000
_cell.angle_alpha   90.00
_cell.angle_beta   90.00
_cell.angle_gamma   90.00
#
_symmetry.space_group_name_H-M   'P 1'
#
loop_
_entity.id
_entity.type
_entity.pdbx_description
1 polymer ?
#
loop_
_entity_poly.entity_id
_entity_poly.type
_entity_poly.pdbx_seq_one_letter_code
_entity_poly.pdbx_strand_id
1 'polypeptide(L)'
;MNTSFLDELNNSQRKAVETTEGYIRLTAGAGSGKTRALVSRYLYLTDIDGISPDNILCITFTRKAADEMKKRIRGISTTNLEGALISTYHGFCYKVIREDAHRLHLKKEFEIIDDNKLEKTFRDIYKELKLTIKDGELKLLQKALFLYKSTMSYIHKMTGLSQYTYAENVLNFNNQLHTLLSEPNYRYLADEISRYSDVLGHYLARQVEYANYDFFDLLEFTLHLFSTDPYVLDKWQTRLEYIMVDEFQDSSWRENALISYLAGKHHNLFVVGDPDQSIYSFKGGDISVFLDFNKNYPDVIDLQLYENYRSTQQIIEVSNQLISKNEIRIDKSSIPKRGKGEDVTHFHCKKDKQEMQFIVDEINKIIQEKTYQAKGKNTPYSWKNIAVIVRSHRSKKPIESAFVKAGFPYTIADGIKFYAKKEIQTAIAYIKMIENDCNESFLKSIKEPKRRVGEILLKKIEQTSDLKLCSYYEALKYLQQSNDPDFNKTSAGEYIEVIELMRSKKTSTKLSTLIHNVLRASGYLNYLREGTNEQRIINVEDLIDSVLQLEIRRQQDVPLSEYIDILNEHTREADEDEEKDEIQIMTIHSSKGLEFKAVFLPHFNDGSLPNAKSLSDRVKLEEDRRLAYVAFTRAEDLLYITESEGLTERGSNKIPSRFLFDFDRSLLNEPSPLTQKFIESLLKDFAHSSGDTTAQHELNIGDQVKHHKFGLVTIKAVTDANYIIQFGDPPIKERTISKSYQFSAADVTAVNFSSEKISTNNQLHVSDVSDVSDVSDVSDVSDVS
;
A
#
# COMPACT_ATOMS: atom_id res chain seq x y z
N MET A 1 -17.79 33.49 -21.17
CA MET A 1 -17.53 32.07 -20.88
C MET A 1 -16.12 31.72 -21.35
N ASN A 2 -15.30 31.17 -20.51
CA ASN A 2 -13.94 30.74 -20.90
C ASN A 2 -14.01 29.33 -21.47
N THR A 3 -13.95 29.19 -22.80
CA THR A 3 -14.00 27.91 -23.52
C THR A 3 -12.61 27.41 -23.91
N SER A 4 -11.55 28.14 -23.55
CA SER A 4 -10.17 27.84 -23.99
C SER A 4 -9.68 26.46 -23.54
N PHE A 5 -10.21 25.90 -22.44
CA PHE A 5 -9.87 24.57 -21.98
C PHE A 5 -10.31 23.46 -22.96
N LEU A 6 -11.30 23.71 -23.82
CA LEU A 6 -11.74 22.77 -24.86
C LEU A 6 -10.78 22.70 -26.05
N ASP A 7 -10.04 23.76 -26.31
CA ASP A 7 -9.10 23.84 -27.44
C ASP A 7 -7.84 22.99 -27.20
N GLU A 8 -7.56 22.68 -25.94
CA GLU A 8 -6.45 21.80 -25.54
C GLU A 8 -6.76 20.30 -25.61
N LEU A 9 -8.03 19.95 -25.89
CA LEU A 9 -8.49 18.57 -25.91
C LEU A 9 -8.35 17.96 -27.32
N ASN A 10 -7.92 16.69 -27.37
CA ASN A 10 -8.07 15.92 -28.60
C ASN A 10 -9.54 15.53 -28.85
N ASN A 11 -9.83 15.02 -30.04
CA ASN A 11 -11.20 14.69 -30.44
C ASN A 11 -11.88 13.69 -29.49
N SER A 12 -11.16 12.67 -28.99
CA SER A 12 -11.70 11.67 -28.07
C SER A 12 -11.98 12.26 -26.68
N GLN A 13 -11.04 13.09 -26.18
CA GLN A 13 -11.23 13.79 -24.92
C GLN A 13 -12.39 14.80 -25.01
N ARG A 14 -12.48 15.54 -26.11
CA ARG A 14 -13.57 16.49 -26.35
C ARG A 14 -14.92 15.78 -26.38
N LYS A 15 -15.01 14.66 -27.10
CA LYS A 15 -16.24 13.84 -27.11
C LYS A 15 -16.64 13.38 -25.70
N ALA A 16 -15.68 12.94 -24.88
CA ALA A 16 -15.94 12.52 -23.51
C ALA A 16 -16.40 13.69 -22.60
N VAL A 17 -15.95 14.90 -22.88
CA VAL A 17 -16.34 16.12 -22.15
C VAL A 17 -17.76 16.57 -22.55
N GLU A 18 -18.07 16.60 -23.84
CA GLU A 18 -19.33 17.13 -24.38
C GLU A 18 -20.50 16.13 -24.30
N THR A 19 -20.24 14.82 -24.11
CA THR A 19 -21.30 13.80 -23.88
C THR A 19 -21.73 13.85 -22.42
N THR A 20 -22.71 14.66 -22.05
CA THR A 20 -23.07 14.94 -20.65
C THR A 20 -24.07 13.98 -20.04
N GLU A 21 -25.00 13.45 -20.83
CA GLU A 21 -26.14 12.66 -20.35
C GLU A 21 -25.94 11.16 -20.47
N GLY A 22 -26.54 10.40 -19.56
CA GLY A 22 -26.61 8.94 -19.58
C GLY A 22 -25.52 8.24 -18.78
N TYR A 23 -25.49 6.92 -18.91
CA TYR A 23 -24.46 6.07 -18.30
C TYR A 23 -23.25 6.00 -19.23
N ILE A 24 -22.14 6.59 -18.83
CA ILE A 24 -20.95 6.74 -19.67
C ILE A 24 -19.78 6.04 -19.01
N ARG A 25 -19.16 5.09 -19.72
CA ARG A 25 -17.91 4.47 -19.31
C ARG A 25 -16.77 4.97 -20.20
N LEU A 26 -15.81 5.66 -19.62
CA LEU A 26 -14.59 6.11 -20.30
C LEU A 26 -13.42 5.17 -19.97
N THR A 27 -13.06 4.31 -20.91
CA THR A 27 -11.85 3.50 -20.80
C THR A 27 -10.65 4.30 -21.26
N ALA A 28 -9.70 4.54 -20.36
CA ALA A 28 -8.59 5.46 -20.61
C ALA A 28 -7.26 4.88 -20.16
N GLY A 29 -6.34 4.68 -21.11
CA GLY A 29 -5.00 4.14 -20.83
C GLY A 29 -4.14 5.04 -19.94
N ALA A 30 -3.00 4.50 -19.49
CA ALA A 30 -1.99 5.31 -18.79
C ALA A 30 -1.58 6.52 -19.64
N GLY A 31 -1.41 7.69 -19.01
CA GLY A 31 -0.93 8.89 -19.71
C GLY A 31 -1.86 9.45 -20.80
N SER A 32 -3.12 9.00 -20.87
CA SER A 32 -4.10 9.45 -21.88
C SER A 32 -4.84 10.76 -21.54
N GLY A 33 -4.56 11.33 -20.36
CA GLY A 33 -5.22 12.57 -19.91
C GLY A 33 -6.57 12.35 -19.24
N LYS A 34 -6.79 11.22 -18.54
CA LYS A 34 -8.00 10.95 -17.73
C LYS A 34 -8.41 12.14 -16.88
N THR A 35 -7.51 12.61 -16.03
CA THR A 35 -7.78 13.72 -15.11
C THR A 35 -8.08 15.03 -15.86
N ARG A 36 -7.44 15.26 -17.02
CA ARG A 36 -7.75 16.43 -17.87
C ARG A 36 -9.19 16.33 -18.38
N ALA A 37 -9.59 15.19 -18.92
CA ALA A 37 -10.96 14.98 -19.41
C ALA A 37 -11.99 15.16 -18.27
N LEU A 38 -11.70 14.62 -17.07
CA LEU A 38 -12.58 14.73 -15.91
C LEU A 38 -12.74 16.19 -15.44
N VAL A 39 -11.64 16.93 -15.32
CA VAL A 39 -11.64 18.36 -14.94
C VAL A 39 -12.37 19.19 -16.02
N SER A 40 -12.07 18.95 -17.30
CA SER A 40 -12.73 19.68 -18.40
C SER A 40 -14.22 19.38 -18.48
N ARG A 41 -14.65 18.14 -18.20
CA ARG A 41 -16.07 17.77 -18.11
C ARG A 41 -16.77 18.49 -16.95
N TYR A 42 -16.12 18.56 -15.78
CA TYR A 42 -16.65 19.32 -14.65
C TYR A 42 -16.86 20.79 -15.01
N LEU A 43 -15.86 21.40 -15.67
CA LEU A 43 -15.94 22.78 -16.15
C LEU A 43 -17.01 22.96 -17.25
N TYR A 44 -17.17 21.98 -18.12
CA TYR A 44 -18.22 22.01 -19.14
C TYR A 44 -19.61 22.06 -18.51
N LEU A 45 -19.87 21.18 -17.54
CA LEU A 45 -21.13 21.15 -16.80
C LEU A 45 -21.38 22.47 -16.05
N THR A 46 -20.36 23.04 -15.40
CA THR A 46 -20.54 24.25 -14.58
C THR A 46 -20.55 25.55 -15.39
N ASP A 47 -19.59 25.71 -16.30
CA ASP A 47 -19.34 27.01 -16.96
C ASP A 47 -20.10 27.14 -18.27
N ILE A 48 -20.46 26.02 -18.94
CA ILE A 48 -21.17 26.03 -20.24
C ILE A 48 -22.63 25.62 -20.04
N ASP A 49 -22.90 24.46 -19.38
CA ASP A 49 -24.27 24.01 -19.17
C ASP A 49 -24.95 24.71 -17.97
N GLY A 50 -24.17 25.44 -17.14
CA GLY A 50 -24.69 26.20 -16.01
C GLY A 50 -25.17 25.40 -14.82
N ILE A 51 -24.71 24.15 -14.71
CA ILE A 51 -25.07 23.24 -13.58
C ILE A 51 -24.39 23.73 -12.31
N SER A 52 -25.14 23.82 -11.22
CA SER A 52 -24.58 24.22 -9.92
C SER A 52 -23.54 23.20 -9.42
N PRO A 53 -22.38 23.64 -8.91
CA PRO A 53 -21.38 22.77 -8.27
C PRO A 53 -21.95 21.86 -7.18
N ASP A 54 -23.02 22.27 -6.50
CA ASP A 54 -23.74 21.48 -5.48
C ASP A 54 -24.50 20.29 -6.06
N ASN A 55 -24.78 20.28 -7.34
CA ASN A 55 -25.53 19.25 -8.05
C ASN A 55 -24.62 18.23 -8.74
N ILE A 56 -23.29 18.40 -8.62
CA ILE A 56 -22.28 17.51 -9.20
C ILE A 56 -21.52 16.81 -8.10
N LEU A 57 -21.60 15.47 -8.05
CA LEU A 57 -20.74 14.66 -7.21
C LEU A 57 -19.55 14.18 -8.03
N CYS A 58 -18.33 14.52 -7.60
CA CYS A 58 -17.11 13.98 -8.19
C CYS A 58 -16.33 13.18 -7.14
N ILE A 59 -16.20 11.88 -7.37
CA ILE A 59 -15.49 10.97 -6.47
C ILE A 59 -14.12 10.65 -7.05
N THR A 60 -13.10 10.72 -6.17
CA THR A 60 -11.73 10.31 -6.44
C THR A 60 -11.27 9.28 -5.41
N PHE A 61 -10.24 8.49 -5.74
CA PHE A 61 -9.78 7.43 -4.86
C PHE A 61 -9.08 7.95 -3.59
N THR A 62 -8.37 9.11 -3.67
CA THR A 62 -7.64 9.69 -2.53
C THR A 62 -8.03 11.14 -2.29
N ARG A 63 -7.87 11.65 -1.06
CA ARG A 63 -8.03 13.07 -0.72
C ARG A 63 -7.11 13.94 -1.54
N LYS A 64 -5.84 13.55 -1.68
CA LYS A 64 -4.85 14.28 -2.49
C LYS A 64 -5.35 14.48 -3.93
N ALA A 65 -5.92 13.45 -4.54
CA ALA A 65 -6.51 13.55 -5.89
C ALA A 65 -7.73 14.51 -5.92
N ALA A 66 -8.59 14.47 -4.90
CA ALA A 66 -9.71 15.41 -4.79
C ALA A 66 -9.24 16.85 -4.64
N ASP A 67 -8.24 17.11 -3.82
CA ASP A 67 -7.69 18.46 -3.61
C ASP A 67 -6.93 18.96 -4.83
N GLU A 68 -6.19 18.09 -5.52
CA GLU A 68 -5.55 18.41 -6.79
C GLU A 68 -6.58 18.76 -7.87
N MET A 69 -7.67 18.00 -7.96
CA MET A 69 -8.77 18.30 -8.87
C MET A 69 -9.40 19.66 -8.58
N LYS A 70 -9.70 19.99 -7.31
CA LYS A 70 -10.18 21.31 -6.90
C LYS A 70 -9.19 22.42 -7.28
N LYS A 71 -7.88 22.19 -7.06
CA LYS A 71 -6.83 23.15 -7.43
C LYS A 71 -6.79 23.39 -8.94
N ARG A 72 -6.89 22.32 -9.75
CA ARG A 72 -6.91 22.42 -11.21
C ARG A 72 -8.14 23.16 -11.72
N ILE A 73 -9.33 22.89 -11.19
CA ILE A 73 -10.57 23.59 -11.53
C ILE A 73 -10.44 25.09 -11.21
N ARG A 74 -9.98 25.43 -9.99
CA ARG A 74 -9.76 26.84 -9.59
C ARG A 74 -8.72 27.57 -10.45
N GLY A 75 -7.75 26.85 -11.02
CA GLY A 75 -6.73 27.42 -11.91
C GLY A 75 -7.25 27.80 -13.31
N ILE A 76 -8.39 27.25 -13.72
CA ILE A 76 -8.95 27.44 -15.07
C ILE A 76 -10.22 28.29 -15.03
N SER A 77 -11.06 28.15 -14.02
CA SER A 77 -12.37 28.79 -13.90
C SER A 77 -12.45 29.70 -12.67
N THR A 78 -13.28 30.73 -12.79
CA THR A 78 -13.69 31.59 -11.66
C THR A 78 -14.91 31.05 -10.92
N THR A 79 -15.41 29.86 -11.27
CA THR A 79 -16.58 29.25 -10.64
C THR A 79 -16.34 29.07 -9.15
N ASN A 80 -17.29 29.53 -8.35
CA ASN A 80 -17.25 29.32 -6.91
C ASN A 80 -17.48 27.83 -6.59
N LEU A 81 -16.48 27.19 -5.99
CA LEU A 81 -16.57 25.79 -5.54
C LEU A 81 -17.09 25.62 -4.11
N GLU A 82 -17.64 26.66 -3.52
CA GLU A 82 -18.32 26.56 -2.22
C GLU A 82 -19.53 25.63 -2.37
N GLY A 83 -19.60 24.59 -1.53
CA GLY A 83 -20.63 23.55 -1.65
C GLY A 83 -20.31 22.40 -2.62
N ALA A 84 -19.30 22.53 -3.49
CA ALA A 84 -18.93 21.50 -4.45
C ALA A 84 -18.60 20.15 -3.75
N LEU A 85 -19.17 19.08 -4.30
CA LEU A 85 -19.00 17.72 -3.76
C LEU A 85 -17.89 16.98 -4.51
N ILE A 86 -16.65 17.43 -4.34
CA ILE A 86 -15.45 16.77 -4.84
C ILE A 86 -14.74 16.12 -3.65
N SER A 87 -14.81 14.80 -3.52
CA SER A 87 -14.30 14.08 -2.35
C SER A 87 -13.99 12.61 -2.65
N THR A 88 -13.54 11.86 -1.64
CA THR A 88 -13.48 10.40 -1.70
C THR A 88 -14.84 9.78 -1.36
N TYR A 89 -15.02 8.45 -1.63
CA TYR A 89 -16.21 7.70 -1.21
C TYR A 89 -16.51 7.92 0.29
N HIS A 90 -15.53 7.72 1.14
CA HIS A 90 -15.67 7.89 2.59
C HIS A 90 -15.98 9.34 2.98
N GLY A 91 -15.38 10.32 2.32
CA GLY A 91 -15.68 11.73 2.56
C GLY A 91 -17.12 12.12 2.20
N PHE A 92 -17.65 11.52 1.12
CA PHE A 92 -19.07 11.67 0.77
C PHE A 92 -19.97 10.97 1.79
N CYS A 93 -19.68 9.72 2.15
CA CYS A 93 -20.44 8.98 3.18
C CYS A 93 -20.45 9.71 4.52
N TYR A 94 -19.30 10.25 4.94
CA TYR A 94 -19.23 11.08 6.14
C TYR A 94 -20.20 12.25 6.10
N LYS A 95 -20.31 12.94 4.97
CA LYS A 95 -21.26 14.06 4.81
C LYS A 95 -22.70 13.58 4.90
N VAL A 96 -23.05 12.47 4.23
CA VAL A 96 -24.39 11.87 4.30
C VAL A 96 -24.76 11.53 5.75
N ILE A 97 -23.90 10.79 6.44
CA ILE A 97 -24.15 10.36 7.82
C ILE A 97 -24.23 11.56 8.75
N ARG A 98 -23.36 12.59 8.60
CA ARG A 98 -23.41 13.78 9.44
C ARG A 98 -24.73 14.57 9.29
N GLU A 99 -25.31 14.60 8.09
CA GLU A 99 -26.60 15.25 7.85
C GLU A 99 -27.78 14.44 8.39
N ASP A 100 -27.74 13.11 8.23
CA ASP A 100 -28.89 12.23 8.47
C ASP A 100 -28.67 11.18 9.60
N ALA A 101 -27.63 11.36 10.46
CA ALA A 101 -27.30 10.47 11.58
C ALA A 101 -28.51 10.14 12.49
N HIS A 102 -29.41 11.12 12.69
CA HIS A 102 -30.63 10.97 13.52
C HIS A 102 -31.56 9.88 12.96
N ARG A 103 -31.56 9.63 11.67
CA ARG A 103 -32.36 8.57 11.03
C ARG A 103 -31.86 7.16 11.39
N LEU A 104 -30.57 7.06 11.69
CA LEU A 104 -29.94 5.82 12.15
C LEU A 104 -29.88 5.74 13.68
N HIS A 105 -30.48 6.68 14.40
CA HIS A 105 -30.34 6.81 15.86
C HIS A 105 -28.88 6.93 16.32
N LEU A 106 -27.99 7.41 15.45
CA LEU A 106 -26.59 7.70 15.78
C LEU A 106 -26.47 9.10 16.40
N LYS A 107 -25.44 9.31 17.20
CA LYS A 107 -25.11 10.64 17.71
C LYS A 107 -24.70 11.53 16.53
N LYS A 108 -25.16 12.79 16.52
CA LYS A 108 -24.83 13.75 15.47
C LYS A 108 -23.33 14.06 15.43
N GLU A 109 -22.72 14.09 16.59
CA GLU A 109 -21.27 14.27 16.74
C GLU A 109 -20.64 12.90 16.95
N PHE A 110 -19.81 12.49 16.00
CA PHE A 110 -19.07 11.24 16.01
C PHE A 110 -17.65 11.46 15.49
N GLU A 111 -16.76 10.61 15.91
CA GLU A 111 -15.35 10.64 15.51
C GLU A 111 -15.02 9.46 14.58
N ILE A 112 -14.21 9.73 13.57
CA ILE A 112 -13.65 8.66 12.73
C ILE A 112 -12.31 8.23 13.34
N ILE A 113 -12.17 6.93 13.55
CA ILE A 113 -10.97 6.34 14.11
C ILE A 113 -10.13 5.71 12.98
N ASP A 114 -8.83 5.93 13.10
CA ASP A 114 -7.82 5.29 12.25
C ASP A 114 -7.34 3.95 12.84
N ASP A 115 -6.50 3.24 12.12
CA ASP A 115 -5.95 1.94 12.54
C ASP A 115 -5.13 2.05 13.83
N ASN A 116 -4.42 3.14 14.06
CA ASN A 116 -3.64 3.35 15.28
C ASN A 116 -4.56 3.47 16.49
N LYS A 117 -5.66 4.22 16.35
CA LYS A 117 -6.66 4.39 17.41
C LYS A 117 -7.44 3.09 17.62
N LEU A 118 -7.75 2.35 16.55
CA LEU A 118 -8.33 1.02 16.59
C LEU A 118 -7.45 0.06 17.41
N GLU A 119 -6.16 -0.03 17.07
CA GLU A 119 -5.20 -0.89 17.79
C GLU A 119 -5.06 -0.47 19.25
N LYS A 120 -5.01 0.82 19.54
CA LYS A 120 -5.00 1.34 20.91
C LYS A 120 -6.25 0.89 21.67
N THR A 121 -7.43 1.00 21.06
CA THR A 121 -8.70 0.59 21.68
C THR A 121 -8.68 -0.91 22.00
N PHE A 122 -8.18 -1.77 21.11
CA PHE A 122 -8.01 -3.18 21.42
C PHE A 122 -7.06 -3.42 22.60
N ARG A 123 -5.90 -2.75 22.64
CA ARG A 123 -4.95 -2.85 23.77
C ARG A 123 -5.58 -2.46 25.10
N ASP A 124 -6.43 -1.42 25.11
CA ASP A 124 -7.14 -0.98 26.30
C ASP A 124 -8.18 -2.02 26.75
N ILE A 125 -8.92 -2.63 25.82
CA ILE A 125 -9.86 -3.73 26.11
C ILE A 125 -9.13 -4.94 26.69
N TYR A 126 -8.00 -5.36 26.09
CA TYR A 126 -7.20 -6.47 26.62
C TYR A 126 -6.72 -6.22 28.05
N LYS A 127 -6.31 -4.99 28.36
CA LYS A 127 -5.89 -4.58 29.70
C LYS A 127 -7.04 -4.66 30.70
N GLU A 128 -8.24 -4.22 30.35
CA GLU A 128 -9.43 -4.26 31.19
C GLU A 128 -9.89 -5.71 31.45
N LEU A 129 -9.89 -6.53 30.41
CA LEU A 129 -10.21 -7.94 30.51
C LEU A 129 -9.08 -8.79 31.14
N LYS A 130 -7.95 -8.18 31.52
CA LYS A 130 -6.75 -8.84 32.06
C LYS A 130 -6.21 -9.94 31.15
N LEU A 131 -6.34 -9.76 29.84
CA LEU A 131 -5.82 -10.68 28.81
C LEU A 131 -4.41 -10.27 28.39
N THR A 132 -3.63 -11.24 27.94
CA THR A 132 -2.27 -11.02 27.40
C THR A 132 -2.31 -11.06 25.88
N ILE A 133 -1.77 -10.01 25.24
CA ILE A 133 -1.66 -9.92 23.78
C ILE A 133 -0.44 -10.73 23.34
N LYS A 134 -0.64 -11.69 22.43
CA LYS A 134 0.44 -12.46 21.77
C LYS A 134 0.88 -11.74 20.50
N ASP A 135 2.09 -12.06 20.02
CA ASP A 135 2.60 -11.53 18.75
C ASP A 135 1.66 -11.89 17.60
N GLY A 136 1.31 -10.86 16.79
CA GLY A 136 0.39 -11.01 15.66
C GLY A 136 -1.10 -11.04 16.00
N GLU A 137 -1.49 -11.13 17.28
CA GLU A 137 -2.89 -11.31 17.69
C GLU A 137 -3.78 -10.10 17.36
N LEU A 138 -3.23 -8.88 17.43
CA LEU A 138 -3.99 -7.67 17.05
C LEU A 138 -4.38 -7.65 15.57
N LYS A 139 -3.51 -8.16 14.70
CA LYS A 139 -3.82 -8.29 13.26
C LYS A 139 -4.92 -9.32 13.00
N LEU A 140 -4.90 -10.43 13.72
CA LEU A 140 -5.97 -11.45 13.63
C LEU A 140 -7.29 -10.88 14.14
N LEU A 141 -7.26 -10.06 15.19
CA LEU A 141 -8.45 -9.40 15.72
C LEU A 141 -9.02 -8.37 14.73
N GLN A 142 -8.19 -7.58 14.08
CA GLN A 142 -8.61 -6.67 13.00
C GLN A 142 -9.23 -7.45 11.83
N LYS A 143 -8.61 -8.56 11.43
CA LYS A 143 -9.18 -9.45 10.40
C LYS A 143 -10.56 -9.99 10.80
N ALA A 144 -10.70 -10.48 12.04
CA ALA A 144 -11.98 -11.00 12.55
C ALA A 144 -13.05 -9.91 12.61
N LEU A 145 -12.69 -8.68 13.00
CA LEU A 145 -13.59 -7.52 12.97
C LEU A 145 -14.06 -7.21 11.55
N PHE A 146 -13.14 -7.15 10.60
CA PHE A 146 -13.46 -6.91 9.20
C PHE A 146 -14.42 -7.98 8.63
N LEU A 147 -14.13 -9.26 8.88
CA LEU A 147 -14.99 -10.37 8.48
C LEU A 147 -16.39 -10.24 9.09
N TYR A 148 -16.50 -9.92 10.39
CA TYR A 148 -17.79 -9.70 11.03
C TYR A 148 -18.56 -8.54 10.40
N LYS A 149 -17.92 -7.39 10.22
CA LYS A 149 -18.54 -6.22 9.60
C LYS A 149 -18.97 -6.50 8.14
N SER A 150 -18.22 -7.32 7.41
CA SER A 150 -18.55 -7.68 6.03
C SER A 150 -19.82 -8.49 5.87
N THR A 151 -20.34 -9.11 6.94
CA THR A 151 -21.62 -9.87 6.91
C THR A 151 -22.87 -9.02 6.79
N MET A 152 -22.76 -7.70 6.79
CA MET A 152 -23.86 -6.69 6.77
C MET A 152 -24.90 -6.82 7.89
N SER A 153 -24.94 -7.95 8.58
CA SER A 153 -25.94 -8.19 9.65
C SER A 153 -25.71 -7.34 10.90
N TYR A 154 -24.50 -6.77 11.07
CA TYR A 154 -24.19 -5.95 12.24
C TYR A 154 -24.87 -4.57 12.21
N ILE A 155 -25.17 -4.01 11.04
CA ILE A 155 -25.73 -2.65 10.90
C ILE A 155 -27.14 -2.57 11.46
N HIS A 156 -28.02 -3.51 11.06
CA HIS A 156 -29.37 -3.59 11.59
C HIS A 156 -29.42 -3.66 13.12
N LYS A 157 -28.29 -4.01 13.73
CA LYS A 157 -28.15 -4.25 15.16
C LYS A 157 -27.44 -3.11 15.87
N MET A 158 -26.68 -2.25 15.17
CA MET A 158 -26.11 -1.03 15.74
C MET A 158 -27.12 0.11 15.86
N THR A 159 -28.11 0.14 14.98
CA THR A 159 -29.20 1.12 15.02
C THR A 159 -30.09 0.87 16.24
N GLY A 160 -30.22 1.85 17.12
CA GLY A 160 -31.03 1.76 18.36
C GLY A 160 -30.32 1.26 19.62
N LEU A 161 -29.05 0.84 19.53
CA LEU A 161 -28.29 0.39 20.72
C LEU A 161 -27.85 1.53 21.67
N SER A 162 -27.93 2.78 21.22
CA SER A 162 -27.61 3.95 22.07
C SER A 162 -28.51 4.11 23.31
N GLN A 163 -29.63 3.40 23.35
CA GLN A 163 -30.55 3.38 24.51
C GLN A 163 -30.17 2.33 25.58
N TYR A 164 -29.24 1.43 25.30
CA TYR A 164 -28.79 0.38 26.21
C TYR A 164 -27.49 0.78 26.92
N THR A 165 -27.26 0.20 28.10
CA THR A 165 -26.00 0.37 28.82
C THR A 165 -24.85 -0.33 28.09
N TYR A 166 -23.61 0.05 28.41
CA TYR A 166 -22.42 -0.59 27.85
C TYR A 166 -22.42 -2.13 28.05
N ALA A 167 -22.75 -2.59 29.26
CA ALA A 167 -22.78 -4.03 29.55
C ALA A 167 -23.88 -4.78 28.75
N GLU A 168 -25.06 -4.17 28.60
CA GLU A 168 -26.11 -4.73 27.74
C GLU A 168 -25.70 -4.77 26.29
N ASN A 169 -24.99 -3.76 25.78
CA ASN A 169 -24.47 -3.74 24.43
C ASN A 169 -23.42 -4.84 24.21
N VAL A 170 -22.47 -5.05 25.16
CA VAL A 170 -21.50 -6.16 25.08
C VAL A 170 -22.21 -7.50 24.98
N LEU A 171 -23.21 -7.74 25.85
CA LEU A 171 -23.98 -8.98 25.83
C LEU A 171 -24.76 -9.16 24.52
N ASN A 172 -25.38 -8.09 24.04
CA ASN A 172 -26.10 -8.10 22.78
C ASN A 172 -25.19 -8.44 21.60
N PHE A 173 -24.01 -7.84 21.49
CA PHE A 173 -23.05 -8.14 20.42
C PHE A 173 -22.52 -9.56 20.51
N ASN A 174 -22.21 -10.04 21.72
CA ASN A 174 -21.77 -11.44 21.89
C ASN A 174 -22.85 -12.44 21.47
N ASN A 175 -24.11 -12.23 21.85
CA ASN A 175 -25.23 -13.07 21.43
C ASN A 175 -25.41 -13.05 19.91
N GLN A 176 -25.25 -11.89 19.29
CA GLN A 176 -25.34 -11.73 17.84
C GLN A 176 -24.24 -12.46 17.10
N LEU A 177 -22.99 -12.37 17.61
CA LEU A 177 -21.85 -13.11 17.07
C LEU A 177 -22.11 -14.61 17.12
N HIS A 178 -22.58 -15.12 18.27
CA HIS A 178 -22.93 -16.54 18.40
C HIS A 178 -24.06 -16.97 17.46
N THR A 179 -25.10 -16.14 17.29
CA THR A 179 -26.21 -16.41 16.35
C THR A 179 -25.70 -16.47 14.91
N LEU A 180 -24.88 -15.48 14.50
CA LEU A 180 -24.30 -15.41 13.17
C LEU A 180 -23.46 -16.66 12.87
N LEU A 181 -22.64 -17.09 13.82
CA LEU A 181 -21.77 -18.27 13.67
C LEU A 181 -22.51 -19.59 13.59
N SER A 182 -23.77 -19.62 14.07
CA SER A 182 -24.65 -20.79 13.95
C SER A 182 -25.29 -20.94 12.56
N GLU A 183 -25.28 -19.89 11.74
CA GLU A 183 -25.83 -19.90 10.38
C GLU A 183 -24.91 -20.69 9.41
N PRO A 184 -25.45 -21.57 8.56
CA PRO A 184 -24.63 -22.39 7.66
C PRO A 184 -23.69 -21.59 6.75
N ASN A 185 -24.13 -20.40 6.30
CA ASN A 185 -23.38 -19.53 5.39
C ASN A 185 -22.16 -18.86 6.04
N TYR A 186 -22.08 -18.82 7.37
CA TYR A 186 -20.98 -18.15 8.10
C TYR A 186 -20.14 -19.12 8.94
N ARG A 187 -20.39 -20.42 8.81
CA ARG A 187 -19.70 -21.44 9.60
C ARG A 187 -18.18 -21.44 9.39
N TYR A 188 -17.72 -21.05 8.22
CA TYR A 188 -16.29 -20.90 7.91
C TYR A 188 -15.61 -19.78 8.70
N LEU A 189 -16.38 -18.78 9.21
CA LEU A 189 -15.88 -17.71 10.06
C LEU A 189 -15.87 -18.10 11.55
N ALA A 190 -16.49 -19.20 11.92
CA ALA A 190 -16.75 -19.56 13.31
C ALA A 190 -15.47 -19.60 14.17
N ASP A 191 -14.41 -20.21 13.66
CA ASP A 191 -13.16 -20.38 14.40
C ASP A 191 -12.44 -19.05 14.65
N GLU A 192 -12.46 -18.15 13.69
CA GLU A 192 -11.80 -16.85 13.79
C GLU A 192 -12.60 -15.87 14.69
N ILE A 193 -13.91 -15.76 14.48
CA ILE A 193 -14.75 -14.83 15.23
C ILE A 193 -15.02 -15.32 16.65
N SER A 194 -15.33 -16.61 16.86
CA SER A 194 -15.64 -17.14 18.19
C SER A 194 -14.47 -16.99 19.16
N ARG A 195 -13.23 -17.11 18.67
CA ARG A 195 -12.02 -16.91 19.47
C ARG A 195 -11.90 -15.52 20.06
N TYR A 196 -12.44 -14.51 19.37
CA TYR A 196 -12.30 -13.08 19.71
C TYR A 196 -13.63 -12.44 20.11
N SER A 197 -14.71 -13.20 20.29
CA SER A 197 -16.06 -12.66 20.48
C SER A 197 -16.15 -11.66 21.63
N ASP A 198 -15.53 -11.93 22.77
CA ASP A 198 -15.59 -11.03 23.93
C ASP A 198 -14.89 -9.69 23.65
N VAL A 199 -13.73 -9.72 23.03
CA VAL A 199 -12.99 -8.50 22.67
C VAL A 199 -13.74 -7.69 21.61
N LEU A 200 -14.30 -8.37 20.62
CA LEU A 200 -15.11 -7.72 19.58
C LEU A 200 -16.41 -7.12 20.14
N GLY A 201 -17.08 -7.85 21.04
CA GLY A 201 -18.28 -7.33 21.70
C GLY A 201 -18.00 -6.05 22.51
N HIS A 202 -16.89 -6.03 23.25
CA HIS A 202 -16.45 -4.82 23.96
C HIS A 202 -16.07 -3.68 23.01
N TYR A 203 -15.41 -3.98 21.88
CA TYR A 203 -15.06 -2.97 20.87
C TYR A 203 -16.33 -2.33 20.26
N LEU A 204 -17.28 -3.15 19.81
CA LEU A 204 -18.52 -2.67 19.19
C LEU A 204 -19.38 -1.88 20.19
N ALA A 205 -19.44 -2.31 21.46
CA ALA A 205 -20.11 -1.56 22.51
C ALA A 205 -19.48 -0.17 22.75
N ARG A 206 -18.14 -0.07 22.67
CA ARG A 206 -17.44 1.22 22.75
C ARG A 206 -17.73 2.10 21.53
N GLN A 207 -17.81 1.54 20.33
CA GLN A 207 -18.18 2.32 19.15
C GLN A 207 -19.54 3.02 19.36
N VAL A 208 -20.52 2.32 19.94
CA VAL A 208 -21.84 2.90 20.24
C VAL A 208 -21.74 3.95 21.35
N GLU A 209 -21.02 3.64 22.44
CA GLU A 209 -20.93 4.51 23.62
C GLU A 209 -20.24 5.84 23.29
N TYR A 210 -19.09 5.77 22.60
CA TYR A 210 -18.28 6.95 22.29
C TYR A 210 -18.57 7.56 20.92
N ALA A 211 -19.47 6.95 20.14
CA ALA A 211 -19.75 7.33 18.75
C ALA A 211 -18.48 7.41 17.91
N ASN A 212 -17.63 6.38 18.01
CA ASN A 212 -16.37 6.25 17.28
C ASN A 212 -16.54 5.21 16.19
N TYR A 213 -16.51 5.62 14.93
CA TYR A 213 -16.72 4.74 13.79
C TYR A 213 -15.48 4.68 12.93
N ASP A 214 -15.22 3.53 12.28
CA ASP A 214 -14.15 3.40 11.31
C ASP A 214 -14.65 3.70 9.87
N PHE A 215 -13.72 3.73 8.93
CA PHE A 215 -14.06 4.02 7.54
C PHE A 215 -15.05 3.02 6.93
N PHE A 216 -15.00 1.76 7.35
CA PHE A 216 -15.93 0.74 6.86
C PHE A 216 -17.37 1.06 7.30
N ASP A 217 -17.56 1.49 8.57
CA ASP A 217 -18.86 1.84 9.10
C ASP A 217 -19.54 2.95 8.29
N LEU A 218 -18.77 3.96 7.82
CA LEU A 218 -19.33 5.07 7.05
C LEU A 218 -20.05 4.61 5.77
N LEU A 219 -19.40 3.73 5.03
CA LEU A 219 -19.96 3.21 3.78
C LEU A 219 -21.19 2.34 4.05
N GLU A 220 -21.09 1.44 5.02
CA GLU A 220 -22.19 0.54 5.38
C GLU A 220 -23.41 1.27 5.93
N PHE A 221 -23.21 2.26 6.81
CA PHE A 221 -24.29 3.10 7.32
C PHE A 221 -24.99 3.88 6.19
N THR A 222 -24.21 4.38 5.22
CA THR A 222 -24.79 5.10 4.08
C THR A 222 -25.59 4.17 3.19
N LEU A 223 -25.08 2.98 2.88
CA LEU A 223 -25.80 1.97 2.11
C LEU A 223 -27.08 1.52 2.81
N HIS A 224 -27.00 1.26 4.11
CA HIS A 224 -28.15 0.93 4.91
C HIS A 224 -29.21 2.03 4.88
N LEU A 225 -28.78 3.29 5.07
CA LEU A 225 -29.67 4.44 5.04
C LEU A 225 -30.38 4.57 3.70
N PHE A 226 -29.67 4.43 2.58
CA PHE A 226 -30.24 4.50 1.25
C PHE A 226 -31.17 3.33 0.92
N SER A 227 -30.93 2.15 1.49
CA SER A 227 -31.78 0.98 1.28
C SER A 227 -33.05 0.99 2.14
N THR A 228 -33.04 1.67 3.29
CA THR A 228 -34.15 1.60 4.27
C THR A 228 -34.95 2.89 4.42
N ASP A 229 -34.37 4.05 4.05
CA ASP A 229 -35.06 5.35 4.13
C ASP A 229 -35.19 6.00 2.73
N PRO A 230 -36.34 5.80 2.04
CA PRO A 230 -36.57 6.37 0.71
C PRO A 230 -36.51 7.91 0.68
N TYR A 231 -36.82 8.57 1.79
CA TYR A 231 -36.76 10.03 1.86
C TYR A 231 -35.30 10.55 1.78
N VAL A 232 -34.39 9.89 2.48
CA VAL A 232 -32.97 10.26 2.43
C VAL A 232 -32.39 9.96 1.05
N LEU A 233 -32.73 8.81 0.47
CA LEU A 233 -32.30 8.48 -0.89
C LEU A 233 -32.81 9.49 -1.92
N ASP A 234 -34.11 9.82 -1.89
CA ASP A 234 -34.69 10.81 -2.83
C ASP A 234 -34.08 12.21 -2.65
N LYS A 235 -33.82 12.62 -1.40
CA LYS A 235 -33.11 13.89 -1.09
C LYS A 235 -31.78 13.96 -1.84
N TRP A 236 -30.94 12.92 -1.74
CA TRP A 236 -29.63 12.90 -2.37
C TRP A 236 -29.70 12.70 -3.88
N GLN A 237 -30.59 11.86 -4.36
CA GLN A 237 -30.84 11.68 -5.79
C GLN A 237 -31.34 12.98 -6.45
N THR A 238 -32.22 13.73 -5.79
CA THR A 238 -32.74 14.99 -6.33
C THR A 238 -31.65 16.04 -6.38
N ARG A 239 -30.76 16.08 -5.39
CA ARG A 239 -29.64 17.02 -5.33
C ARG A 239 -28.56 16.72 -6.36
N LEU A 240 -28.22 15.44 -6.58
CA LEU A 240 -27.09 15.02 -7.40
C LEU A 240 -27.55 14.71 -8.82
N GLU A 241 -27.53 15.71 -9.69
CA GLU A 241 -27.92 15.58 -11.09
C GLU A 241 -26.84 14.86 -11.92
N TYR A 242 -25.57 15.06 -11.56
CA TYR A 242 -24.43 14.44 -12.23
C TYR A 242 -23.48 13.77 -11.25
N ILE A 243 -23.06 12.55 -11.59
CA ILE A 243 -22.10 11.78 -10.80
C ILE A 243 -20.91 11.43 -11.67
N MET A 244 -19.71 11.75 -11.20
CA MET A 244 -18.45 11.49 -11.87
C MET A 244 -17.53 10.69 -10.94
N VAL A 245 -16.97 9.58 -11.43
CA VAL A 245 -16.10 8.72 -10.62
C VAL A 245 -14.77 8.49 -11.32
N ASP A 246 -13.67 8.89 -10.69
CA ASP A 246 -12.31 8.62 -11.14
C ASP A 246 -11.80 7.27 -10.62
N GLU A 247 -10.87 6.65 -11.37
CA GLU A 247 -10.25 5.36 -11.04
C GLU A 247 -11.28 4.27 -10.67
N PHE A 248 -12.41 4.22 -11.40
CA PHE A 248 -13.53 3.34 -11.09
C PHE A 248 -13.20 1.83 -11.11
N GLN A 249 -12.11 1.43 -11.79
CA GLN A 249 -11.63 0.04 -11.80
C GLN A 249 -11.11 -0.44 -10.43
N ASP A 250 -10.89 0.48 -9.48
CA ASP A 250 -10.48 0.15 -8.13
C ASP A 250 -11.63 0.12 -7.12
N SER A 251 -12.85 0.44 -7.59
CA SER A 251 -14.05 0.45 -6.74
C SER A 251 -14.44 -0.95 -6.31
N SER A 252 -14.87 -1.06 -5.06
CA SER A 252 -15.49 -2.28 -4.53
C SER A 252 -16.95 -2.39 -4.98
N TRP A 253 -17.52 -3.58 -4.85
CA TRP A 253 -18.95 -3.78 -5.12
C TRP A 253 -19.86 -2.92 -4.22
N ARG A 254 -19.41 -2.59 -3.00
CA ARG A 254 -20.13 -1.70 -2.08
C ARG A 254 -20.15 -0.26 -2.55
N GLU A 255 -19.01 0.22 -3.00
CA GLU A 255 -18.87 1.56 -3.59
C GLU A 255 -19.69 1.67 -4.88
N ASN A 256 -19.70 0.62 -5.70
CA ASN A 256 -20.56 0.55 -6.87
C ASN A 256 -22.05 0.55 -6.49
N ALA A 257 -22.45 -0.18 -5.45
CA ALA A 257 -23.84 -0.15 -4.95
C ALA A 257 -24.25 1.26 -4.50
N LEU A 258 -23.35 1.99 -3.79
CA LEU A 258 -23.58 3.37 -3.41
C LEU A 258 -23.84 4.27 -4.63
N ILE A 259 -23.00 4.15 -5.66
CA ILE A 259 -23.13 4.93 -6.89
C ILE A 259 -24.42 4.55 -7.63
N SER A 260 -24.78 3.26 -7.66
CA SER A 260 -26.02 2.79 -8.28
C SER A 260 -27.28 3.36 -7.61
N TYR A 261 -27.31 3.43 -6.27
CA TYR A 261 -28.37 4.12 -5.54
C TYR A 261 -28.48 5.58 -5.97
N LEU A 262 -27.36 6.31 -5.98
CA LEU A 262 -27.37 7.74 -6.30
C LEU A 262 -27.76 8.04 -7.75
N ALA A 263 -27.29 7.23 -8.71
CA ALA A 263 -27.55 7.44 -10.13
C ALA A 263 -28.97 7.05 -10.56
N GLY A 264 -29.79 6.47 -9.69
CA GLY A 264 -31.08 5.89 -10.03
C GLY A 264 -32.17 6.85 -10.50
N LYS A 265 -32.02 8.17 -10.29
CA LYS A 265 -33.04 9.18 -10.66
C LYS A 265 -32.72 9.90 -11.97
N HIS A 266 -31.51 10.45 -12.08
CA HIS A 266 -31.12 11.27 -13.24
C HIS A 266 -30.39 10.46 -14.32
N HIS A 267 -29.87 9.27 -13.99
CA HIS A 267 -29.12 8.39 -14.89
C HIS A 267 -27.83 8.99 -15.47
N ASN A 268 -27.35 10.12 -14.95
CA ASN A 268 -26.15 10.84 -15.41
C ASN A 268 -24.93 10.38 -14.59
N LEU A 269 -24.38 9.25 -15.00
CA LEU A 269 -23.20 8.65 -14.36
C LEU A 269 -22.05 8.55 -15.36
N PHE A 270 -20.97 9.23 -15.07
CA PHE A 270 -19.72 9.18 -15.81
C PHE A 270 -18.63 8.47 -14.98
N VAL A 271 -18.19 7.32 -15.43
CA VAL A 271 -17.07 6.61 -14.79
C VAL A 271 -15.86 6.59 -15.71
N VAL A 272 -14.70 6.88 -15.15
CA VAL A 272 -13.43 6.81 -15.87
C VAL A 272 -12.47 5.87 -15.16
N GLY A 273 -11.74 5.08 -15.95
CA GLY A 273 -10.82 4.12 -15.39
C GLY A 273 -9.92 3.43 -16.42
N ASP A 274 -8.95 2.72 -15.89
CA ASP A 274 -8.05 1.86 -16.65
C ASP A 274 -8.02 0.46 -16.02
N PRO A 275 -8.73 -0.53 -16.58
CA PRO A 275 -8.75 -1.89 -16.00
C PRO A 275 -7.35 -2.52 -15.94
N ASP A 276 -6.42 -2.12 -16.82
CA ASP A 276 -5.03 -2.57 -16.77
C ASP A 276 -4.22 -1.96 -15.61
N GLN A 277 -4.79 -1.01 -14.86
CA GLN A 277 -4.23 -0.41 -13.64
C GLN A 277 -5.02 -0.78 -12.37
N SER A 278 -5.90 -1.78 -12.42
CA SER A 278 -6.58 -2.31 -11.24
C SER A 278 -5.61 -3.15 -10.40
N ILE A 279 -5.20 -2.62 -9.24
CA ILE A 279 -4.16 -3.19 -8.36
C ILE A 279 -4.54 -3.17 -6.88
N TYR A 280 -5.80 -2.91 -6.54
CA TYR A 280 -6.28 -2.80 -5.15
C TYR A 280 -7.28 -3.88 -4.77
N SER A 281 -7.16 -5.10 -5.33
CA SER A 281 -8.00 -6.23 -4.94
C SER A 281 -7.90 -6.54 -3.43
N PHE A 282 -6.72 -6.41 -2.85
CA PHE A 282 -6.48 -6.59 -1.41
C PHE A 282 -7.20 -5.56 -0.52
N LYS A 283 -7.66 -4.42 -1.07
CA LYS A 283 -8.53 -3.44 -0.39
C LYS A 283 -10.03 -3.65 -0.70
N GLY A 284 -10.38 -4.73 -1.39
CA GLY A 284 -11.75 -5.03 -1.81
C GLY A 284 -12.14 -4.43 -3.16
N GLY A 285 -11.18 -3.86 -3.91
CA GLY A 285 -11.39 -3.43 -5.29
C GLY A 285 -11.72 -4.63 -6.18
N ASP A 286 -12.70 -4.48 -7.05
CA ASP A 286 -13.16 -5.52 -7.96
C ASP A 286 -13.20 -5.01 -9.39
N ILE A 287 -12.27 -5.49 -10.20
CA ILE A 287 -12.16 -5.11 -11.60
C ILE A 287 -13.44 -5.41 -12.39
N SER A 288 -14.22 -6.42 -11.98
CA SER A 288 -15.47 -6.79 -12.63
C SER A 288 -16.49 -5.65 -12.62
N VAL A 289 -16.48 -4.80 -11.60
CA VAL A 289 -17.32 -3.60 -11.50
C VAL A 289 -17.13 -2.70 -12.73
N PHE A 290 -15.90 -2.55 -13.20
CA PHE A 290 -15.59 -1.77 -14.40
C PHE A 290 -15.87 -2.56 -15.69
N LEU A 291 -15.45 -3.82 -15.73
CA LEU A 291 -15.60 -4.66 -16.94
C LEU A 291 -17.07 -4.92 -17.27
N ASP A 292 -17.87 -5.21 -16.26
CA ASP A 292 -19.28 -5.56 -16.38
C ASP A 292 -20.23 -4.35 -16.26
N PHE A 293 -19.71 -3.13 -16.39
CA PHE A 293 -20.49 -1.90 -16.26
C PHE A 293 -21.74 -1.90 -17.15
N ASN A 294 -21.62 -2.39 -18.40
CA ASN A 294 -22.73 -2.52 -19.33
C ASN A 294 -23.74 -3.63 -18.98
N LYS A 295 -23.42 -4.51 -18.03
CA LYS A 295 -24.38 -5.49 -17.49
C LYS A 295 -25.22 -4.89 -16.35
N ASN A 296 -24.65 -3.92 -15.65
CA ASN A 296 -25.24 -3.29 -14.47
C ASN A 296 -26.08 -2.05 -14.84
N TYR A 297 -25.78 -1.39 -15.96
CA TYR A 297 -26.45 -0.17 -16.40
C TYR A 297 -26.97 -0.32 -17.83
N PRO A 298 -28.20 0.18 -18.12
CA PRO A 298 -28.75 0.14 -19.48
C PRO A 298 -28.14 1.22 -20.38
N ASP A 299 -28.13 0.98 -21.67
CA ASP A 299 -27.79 1.95 -22.73
C ASP A 299 -26.46 2.67 -22.51
N VAL A 300 -25.44 1.93 -22.05
CA VAL A 300 -24.12 2.48 -21.74
C VAL A 300 -23.44 3.05 -22.98
N ILE A 301 -22.94 4.28 -22.88
CA ILE A 301 -22.10 4.93 -23.87
C ILE A 301 -20.64 4.63 -23.54
N ASP A 302 -20.00 3.75 -24.33
CA ASP A 302 -18.57 3.42 -24.20
C ASP A 302 -17.71 4.39 -24.98
N LEU A 303 -16.82 5.11 -24.27
CA LEU A 303 -15.85 6.03 -24.82
C LEU A 303 -14.43 5.58 -24.48
N GLN A 304 -13.44 6.03 -25.26
CA GLN A 304 -12.08 5.50 -25.17
C GLN A 304 -11.04 6.60 -25.38
N LEU A 305 -9.97 6.58 -24.51
CA LEU A 305 -8.79 7.43 -24.64
C LEU A 305 -7.55 6.53 -24.74
N TYR A 306 -6.98 6.43 -25.94
CA TYR A 306 -5.82 5.56 -26.19
C TYR A 306 -4.51 6.29 -26.45
N GLU A 307 -4.55 7.58 -26.74
CA GLU A 307 -3.36 8.38 -27.02
C GLU A 307 -2.57 8.65 -25.73
N ASN A 308 -1.34 8.16 -25.67
CA ASN A 308 -0.46 8.39 -24.53
C ASN A 308 0.45 9.59 -24.79
N TYR A 309 0.36 10.58 -23.91
CA TYR A 309 1.15 11.82 -23.95
C TYR A 309 2.28 11.84 -22.91
N ARG A 310 2.41 10.79 -22.06
CA ARG A 310 3.36 10.70 -20.97
C ARG A 310 4.69 10.11 -21.40
N SER A 311 4.67 8.89 -21.92
CA SER A 311 5.87 8.04 -22.09
C SER A 311 6.36 8.03 -23.53
N THR A 312 7.64 7.75 -23.71
CA THR A 312 8.25 7.51 -25.04
C THR A 312 7.72 6.23 -25.67
N GLN A 313 7.90 6.09 -26.98
CA GLN A 313 7.39 4.97 -27.77
C GLN A 313 7.87 3.62 -27.23
N GLN A 314 9.15 3.48 -26.88
CA GLN A 314 9.73 2.22 -26.41
C GLN A 314 9.12 1.74 -25.10
N ILE A 315 8.89 2.66 -24.14
CA ILE A 315 8.24 2.33 -22.88
C ILE A 315 6.80 1.84 -23.13
N ILE A 316 6.08 2.49 -24.05
CA ILE A 316 4.71 2.12 -24.40
C ILE A 316 4.66 0.75 -25.08
N GLU A 317 5.58 0.47 -26.03
CA GLU A 317 5.64 -0.80 -26.74
C GLU A 317 5.88 -1.98 -25.79
N VAL A 318 6.87 -1.86 -24.88
CA VAL A 318 7.13 -2.87 -23.85
C VAL A 318 5.92 -3.03 -22.92
N SER A 319 5.31 -1.93 -22.49
CA SER A 319 4.15 -1.97 -21.60
C SER A 319 2.92 -2.61 -22.25
N ASN A 320 2.64 -2.29 -23.52
CA ASN A 320 1.53 -2.87 -24.27
C ASN A 320 1.69 -4.38 -24.44
N GLN A 321 2.89 -4.85 -24.79
CA GLN A 321 3.17 -6.28 -24.97
C GLN A 321 3.05 -7.02 -23.63
N LEU A 322 3.61 -6.47 -22.54
CA LEU A 322 3.46 -7.03 -21.19
C LEU A 322 2.00 -7.26 -20.85
N ILE A 323 1.19 -6.20 -20.92
CA ILE A 323 -0.20 -6.27 -20.41
C ILE A 323 -1.13 -7.05 -21.34
N SER A 324 -0.78 -7.19 -22.62
CA SER A 324 -1.55 -7.99 -23.59
C SER A 324 -1.65 -9.48 -23.23
N LYS A 325 -0.80 -9.97 -22.32
CA LYS A 325 -0.82 -11.35 -21.83
C LYS A 325 -1.92 -11.62 -20.80
N ASN A 326 -2.57 -10.58 -20.28
CA ASN A 326 -3.74 -10.74 -19.42
C ASN A 326 -4.99 -11.02 -20.27
N GLU A 327 -5.88 -11.87 -19.77
CA GLU A 327 -7.16 -12.17 -20.41
C GLU A 327 -8.31 -11.37 -19.77
N ILE A 328 -8.24 -11.12 -18.43
CA ILE A 328 -9.26 -10.35 -17.69
C ILE A 328 -8.98 -8.85 -17.93
N ARG A 329 -9.38 -8.34 -19.11
CA ARG A 329 -9.16 -6.96 -19.52
C ARG A 329 -10.11 -6.51 -20.62
N ILE A 330 -10.15 -5.19 -20.89
CA ILE A 330 -10.69 -4.64 -22.14
C ILE A 330 -9.51 -4.56 -23.12
N ASP A 331 -9.65 -5.19 -24.28
CA ASP A 331 -8.58 -5.16 -25.29
C ASP A 331 -8.36 -3.73 -25.79
N LYS A 332 -7.17 -3.21 -25.52
CA LYS A 332 -6.72 -1.88 -25.91
C LYS A 332 -5.21 -1.82 -26.01
N SER A 333 -4.71 -0.90 -26.80
CA SER A 333 -3.28 -0.58 -26.91
C SER A 333 -3.08 0.94 -26.82
N SER A 334 -2.18 1.37 -25.97
CA SER A 334 -1.81 2.79 -25.86
C SER A 334 -1.02 3.21 -27.11
N ILE A 335 -1.39 4.37 -27.68
CA ILE A 335 -0.78 4.94 -28.87
C ILE A 335 0.20 6.03 -28.46
N PRO A 336 1.51 5.85 -28.67
CA PRO A 336 2.50 6.85 -28.25
C PRO A 336 2.39 8.14 -29.09
N LYS A 337 2.42 9.30 -28.42
CA LYS A 337 2.41 10.64 -29.06
C LYS A 337 3.75 11.36 -28.92
N ARG A 338 4.63 10.92 -28.05
CA ARG A 338 5.93 11.57 -27.80
C ARG A 338 7.06 11.15 -28.77
N GLY A 339 6.82 10.13 -29.60
CA GLY A 339 7.84 9.62 -30.52
C GLY A 339 8.90 8.72 -29.82
N LYS A 340 10.01 8.50 -30.54
CA LYS A 340 11.10 7.63 -30.05
C LYS A 340 11.89 8.31 -28.92
N GLY A 341 12.20 7.53 -27.88
CA GLY A 341 13.10 7.86 -26.79
C GLY A 341 14.27 6.87 -26.73
N GLU A 342 14.86 6.73 -25.56
CA GLU A 342 15.84 5.66 -25.27
C GLU A 342 15.14 4.31 -25.12
N ASP A 343 15.87 3.24 -25.45
CA ASP A 343 15.39 1.88 -25.24
C ASP A 343 15.26 1.58 -23.74
N VAL A 344 14.33 0.72 -23.37
CA VAL A 344 14.19 0.27 -21.98
C VAL A 344 15.42 -0.53 -21.58
N THR A 345 16.10 -0.14 -20.52
CA THR A 345 17.31 -0.81 -20.06
C THR A 345 16.97 -1.97 -19.14
N HIS A 346 17.40 -3.19 -19.48
CA HIS A 346 17.41 -4.34 -18.60
C HIS A 346 18.84 -4.68 -18.17
N PHE A 347 19.08 -4.83 -16.86
CA PHE A 347 20.39 -5.13 -16.32
C PHE A 347 20.35 -6.35 -15.39
N HIS A 348 20.97 -7.43 -15.83
CA HIS A 348 21.15 -8.67 -15.07
C HIS A 348 22.38 -8.60 -14.17
N CYS A 349 22.21 -8.90 -12.86
CA CYS A 349 23.25 -8.88 -11.85
C CYS A 349 23.51 -10.27 -11.26
N LYS A 350 24.77 -10.57 -10.96
CA LYS A 350 25.15 -11.81 -10.26
C LYS A 350 24.87 -11.74 -8.74
N LYS A 351 24.74 -10.55 -8.17
CA LYS A 351 24.56 -10.33 -6.72
C LYS A 351 23.78 -9.03 -6.48
N ASP A 352 23.00 -9.00 -5.39
CA ASP A 352 22.25 -7.81 -4.95
C ASP A 352 23.12 -6.55 -4.83
N LYS A 353 24.35 -6.68 -4.34
CA LYS A 353 25.29 -5.53 -4.25
C LYS A 353 25.64 -4.92 -5.60
N GLN A 354 25.72 -5.71 -6.66
CA GLN A 354 25.97 -5.22 -8.02
C GLN A 354 24.77 -4.51 -8.58
N GLU A 355 23.56 -4.99 -8.26
CA GLU A 355 22.31 -4.33 -8.63
C GLU A 355 22.24 -2.94 -8.01
N MET A 356 22.48 -2.82 -6.71
CA MET A 356 22.48 -1.53 -6.01
C MET A 356 23.57 -0.58 -6.53
N GLN A 357 24.75 -1.10 -6.82
CA GLN A 357 25.84 -0.30 -7.39
C GLN A 357 25.49 0.23 -8.78
N PHE A 358 24.94 -0.62 -9.66
CA PHE A 358 24.48 -0.20 -10.98
C PHE A 358 23.46 0.93 -10.92
N ILE A 359 22.48 0.82 -10.01
CA ILE A 359 21.46 1.86 -9.82
C ILE A 359 22.12 3.20 -9.40
N VAL A 360 23.04 3.15 -8.43
CA VAL A 360 23.78 4.34 -7.98
C VAL A 360 24.59 4.96 -9.12
N ASP A 361 25.30 4.15 -9.90
CA ASP A 361 26.14 4.62 -11.00
C ASP A 361 25.31 5.23 -12.14
N GLU A 362 24.19 4.61 -12.52
CA GLU A 362 23.30 5.13 -13.55
C GLU A 362 22.58 6.41 -13.12
N ILE A 363 22.15 6.51 -11.85
CA ILE A 363 21.58 7.75 -11.32
C ILE A 363 22.61 8.89 -11.39
N ASN A 364 23.86 8.65 -10.97
CA ASN A 364 24.94 9.65 -11.09
C ASN A 364 25.11 10.10 -12.56
N LYS A 365 25.14 9.16 -13.49
CA LYS A 365 25.29 9.45 -14.91
C LYS A 365 24.11 10.26 -15.44
N ILE A 366 22.87 9.93 -15.04
CA ILE A 366 21.68 10.71 -15.43
C ILE A 366 21.79 12.15 -14.96
N ILE A 367 22.14 12.36 -13.69
CA ILE A 367 22.23 13.70 -13.11
C ILE A 367 23.36 14.53 -13.73
N GLN A 368 24.50 13.90 -14.06
CA GLN A 368 25.68 14.61 -14.55
C GLN A 368 25.68 14.84 -16.08
N GLU A 369 25.11 13.89 -16.85
CA GLU A 369 25.33 13.85 -18.29
C GLU A 369 24.05 14.01 -19.12
N LYS A 370 22.87 13.68 -18.56
CA LYS A 370 21.62 13.64 -19.34
C LYS A 370 20.78 14.89 -19.21
N THR A 371 20.06 15.18 -20.29
CA THR A 371 19.04 16.23 -20.35
C THR A 371 17.76 15.71 -20.97
N TYR A 372 16.63 16.31 -20.64
CA TYR A 372 15.33 16.02 -21.23
C TYR A 372 14.69 17.26 -21.84
N GLN A 373 13.72 17.08 -22.74
CA GLN A 373 13.00 18.19 -23.37
C GLN A 373 11.89 18.71 -22.46
N ALA A 374 12.01 19.94 -22.02
CA ALA A 374 10.97 20.66 -21.30
C ALA A 374 10.65 22.00 -21.99
N LYS A 375 9.41 22.16 -22.42
CA LYS A 375 8.95 23.39 -23.13
C LYS A 375 9.87 23.81 -24.27
N GLY A 376 10.37 22.83 -25.04
CA GLY A 376 11.27 23.08 -26.18
C GLY A 376 12.73 23.42 -25.81
N LYS A 377 13.12 23.22 -24.54
CA LYS A 377 14.51 23.43 -24.07
C LYS A 377 15.09 22.15 -23.48
N ASN A 378 16.39 21.94 -23.70
CA ASN A 378 17.13 20.90 -23.01
C ASN A 378 17.29 21.28 -21.54
N THR A 379 16.72 20.50 -20.66
CA THR A 379 16.72 20.72 -19.22
C THR A 379 17.51 19.57 -18.55
N PRO A 380 18.50 19.83 -17.67
CA PRO A 380 19.17 18.78 -16.94
C PRO A 380 18.20 18.05 -16.01
N TYR A 381 18.46 16.75 -15.76
CA TYR A 381 17.73 16.00 -14.75
C TYR A 381 18.09 16.53 -13.37
N SER A 382 17.10 16.55 -12.49
CA SER A 382 17.27 16.79 -11.06
C SER A 382 16.84 15.54 -10.26
N TRP A 383 17.17 15.48 -8.98
CA TRP A 383 16.89 14.31 -8.14
C TRP A 383 15.40 13.97 -8.09
N LYS A 384 14.52 14.97 -8.02
CA LYS A 384 13.05 14.77 -8.01
C LYS A 384 12.48 14.18 -9.30
N ASN A 385 13.24 14.19 -10.38
CA ASN A 385 12.83 13.58 -11.65
C ASN A 385 13.00 12.04 -11.65
N ILE A 386 13.62 11.48 -10.60
CA ILE A 386 14.00 10.08 -10.52
C ILE A 386 13.19 9.38 -9.43
N ALA A 387 12.63 8.21 -9.78
CA ALA A 387 12.00 7.34 -8.80
C ALA A 387 12.60 5.94 -8.82
N VAL A 388 12.73 5.33 -7.64
CA VAL A 388 13.01 3.91 -7.48
C VAL A 388 11.76 3.24 -6.94
N ILE A 389 11.15 2.40 -7.76
CA ILE A 389 9.84 1.80 -7.48
C ILE A 389 10.04 0.31 -7.16
N VAL A 390 9.54 -0.14 -6.02
CA VAL A 390 9.71 -1.51 -5.53
C VAL A 390 8.37 -2.21 -5.29
N ARG A 391 8.37 -3.54 -5.27
CA ARG A 391 7.14 -4.32 -5.01
C ARG A 391 6.69 -4.24 -3.55
N SER A 392 7.62 -4.19 -2.60
CA SER A 392 7.29 -4.21 -1.16
C SER A 392 8.14 -3.24 -0.34
N HIS A 393 7.65 -2.85 0.84
CA HIS A 393 8.39 -2.00 1.78
C HIS A 393 9.75 -2.58 2.20
N ARG A 394 9.86 -3.91 2.32
CA ARG A 394 11.13 -4.58 2.65
C ARG A 394 12.20 -4.35 1.60
N SER A 395 11.79 -4.30 0.34
CA SER A 395 12.71 -4.08 -0.80
C SER A 395 13.27 -2.65 -0.86
N LYS A 396 12.72 -1.69 -0.09
CA LYS A 396 13.26 -0.31 0.01
C LYS A 396 14.60 -0.25 0.76
N LYS A 397 14.81 -1.14 1.74
CA LYS A 397 15.98 -1.09 2.64
C LYS A 397 17.35 -1.18 1.96
N PRO A 398 17.61 -2.12 1.05
CA PRO A 398 18.89 -2.18 0.33
C PRO A 398 19.18 -0.92 -0.46
N ILE A 399 18.13 -0.31 -1.04
CA ILE A 399 18.22 0.93 -1.82
C ILE A 399 18.53 2.11 -0.90
N GLU A 400 17.81 2.24 0.21
CA GLU A 400 18.04 3.25 1.24
C GLU A 400 19.50 3.21 1.73
N SER A 401 19.97 2.00 2.07
CA SER A 401 21.37 1.79 2.49
C SER A 401 22.38 2.22 1.41
N ALA A 402 22.11 1.88 0.13
CA ALA A 402 22.97 2.29 -0.97
C ALA A 402 22.99 3.82 -1.16
N PHE A 403 21.82 4.48 -1.05
CA PHE A 403 21.70 5.94 -1.20
C PHE A 403 22.31 6.70 -0.05
N VAL A 404 22.16 6.23 1.21
CA VAL A 404 22.86 6.78 2.37
C VAL A 404 24.37 6.73 2.14
N LYS A 405 24.92 5.58 1.71
CA LYS A 405 26.35 5.42 1.41
C LYS A 405 26.82 6.31 0.26
N ALA A 406 25.99 6.46 -0.77
CA ALA A 406 26.27 7.32 -1.91
C ALA A 406 26.05 8.82 -1.61
N GLY A 407 25.41 9.18 -0.49
CA GLY A 407 25.05 10.54 -0.14
C GLY A 407 24.06 11.18 -1.08
N PHE A 408 23.14 10.39 -1.61
CA PHE A 408 22.05 10.88 -2.44
C PHE A 408 20.94 11.49 -1.58
N PRO A 409 20.35 12.62 -1.99
CA PRO A 409 19.13 13.11 -1.38
C PRO A 409 17.97 12.22 -1.81
N TYR A 410 17.20 11.70 -0.85
CA TYR A 410 16.05 10.84 -1.16
C TYR A 410 14.93 11.01 -0.13
N THR A 411 13.72 10.69 -0.55
CA THR A 411 12.56 10.55 0.32
C THR A 411 11.92 9.18 0.13
N ILE A 412 11.34 8.64 1.21
CA ILE A 412 10.59 7.39 1.17
C ILE A 412 9.12 7.75 1.28
N ALA A 413 8.38 7.54 0.20
CA ALA A 413 6.93 7.64 0.27
C ALA A 413 6.40 6.54 1.20
N ASP A 414 5.53 6.91 2.12
CA ASP A 414 4.90 6.02 3.10
C ASP A 414 5.89 5.32 4.05
N GLY A 415 6.97 5.98 4.43
CA GLY A 415 7.97 5.40 5.32
C GLY A 415 8.62 6.41 6.26
N ILE A 416 9.13 5.91 7.41
CA ILE A 416 9.94 6.72 8.29
C ILE A 416 11.31 6.94 7.61
N LYS A 417 11.66 8.20 7.34
CA LYS A 417 12.97 8.56 6.79
C LYS A 417 14.09 7.99 7.66
N PHE A 418 15.22 7.63 7.02
CA PHE A 418 16.37 7.01 7.70
C PHE A 418 16.78 7.78 8.95
N TYR A 419 16.94 9.09 8.82
CA TYR A 419 17.37 9.96 9.95
C TYR A 419 16.27 10.15 11.03
N ALA A 420 15.01 9.84 10.75
CA ALA A 420 13.91 9.88 11.73
C ALA A 420 13.75 8.55 12.50
N LYS A 421 14.44 7.47 12.10
CA LYS A 421 14.37 6.20 12.82
C LYS A 421 14.92 6.34 14.24
N LYS A 422 14.25 5.70 15.20
CA LYS A 422 14.58 5.83 16.64
C LYS A 422 16.04 5.52 16.95
N GLU A 423 16.58 4.44 16.41
CA GLU A 423 17.97 4.03 16.60
C GLU A 423 18.97 5.05 16.01
N ILE A 424 18.62 5.66 14.90
CA ILE A 424 19.45 6.70 14.27
C ILE A 424 19.38 7.99 15.09
N GLN A 425 18.20 8.41 15.54
CA GLN A 425 18.02 9.56 16.41
C GLN A 425 18.81 9.40 17.73
N THR A 426 18.85 8.19 18.30
CA THR A 426 19.67 7.92 19.50
C THR A 426 21.17 7.99 19.19
N ALA A 427 21.62 7.43 18.05
CA ALA A 427 23.02 7.54 17.62
C ALA A 427 23.43 9.00 17.38
N ILE A 428 22.58 9.78 16.68
CA ILE A 428 22.78 11.24 16.48
C ILE A 428 22.84 11.98 17.81
N ALA A 429 22.01 11.60 18.77
CA ALA A 429 22.05 12.21 20.11
C ALA A 429 23.41 11.99 20.80
N TYR A 430 24.00 10.79 20.71
CA TYR A 430 25.36 10.53 21.19
C TYR A 430 26.40 11.39 20.47
N ILE A 431 26.29 11.51 19.15
CA ILE A 431 27.20 12.33 18.34
C ILE A 431 27.15 13.81 18.77
N LYS A 432 25.94 14.35 18.92
CA LYS A 432 25.70 15.73 19.35
C LYS A 432 26.22 15.99 20.77
N MET A 433 26.11 15.01 21.67
CA MET A 433 26.63 15.15 23.05
C MET A 433 28.16 15.24 23.13
N ILE A 434 28.91 14.80 22.13
CA ILE A 434 30.36 15.01 22.06
C ILE A 434 30.65 16.49 21.80
N GLU A 435 29.86 17.18 21.02
CA GLU A 435 30.06 18.57 20.64
C GLU A 435 29.49 19.55 21.68
N ASN A 436 28.20 19.35 22.05
CA ASN A 436 27.44 20.31 22.85
C ASN A 436 26.56 19.61 23.91
N ASP A 437 26.26 20.34 24.99
CA ASP A 437 25.35 19.91 26.07
C ASP A 437 23.89 20.17 25.71
N CYS A 438 23.37 19.51 24.67
CA CYS A 438 21.99 19.65 24.26
C CYS A 438 21.07 18.81 25.12
N ASN A 439 20.12 19.43 25.85
CA ASN A 439 19.19 18.75 26.75
C ASN A 439 18.35 17.68 26.04
N GLU A 440 17.91 17.94 24.80
CA GLU A 440 17.16 16.95 24.00
C GLU A 440 18.02 15.73 23.65
N SER A 441 19.27 15.96 23.21
CA SER A 441 20.22 14.89 22.91
C SER A 441 20.61 14.10 24.15
N PHE A 442 20.76 14.78 25.29
CA PHE A 442 20.97 14.14 26.58
C PHE A 442 19.83 13.17 26.91
N LEU A 443 18.58 13.63 26.87
CA LEU A 443 17.41 12.82 27.20
C LEU A 443 17.22 11.59 26.29
N LYS A 444 17.63 11.68 25.01
CA LYS A 444 17.59 10.55 24.09
C LYS A 444 18.71 9.54 24.36
N SER A 445 19.95 10.01 24.54
CA SER A 445 21.13 9.15 24.67
C SER A 445 21.28 8.49 26.05
N ILE A 446 20.88 9.15 27.13
CA ILE A 446 20.99 8.59 28.48
C ILE A 446 20.09 7.39 28.74
N LYS A 447 18.95 7.29 28.02
CA LYS A 447 17.93 6.24 28.18
C LYS A 447 18.28 4.93 27.49
N GLU A 448 19.10 4.94 26.44
CA GLU A 448 19.50 3.75 25.67
C GLU A 448 21.04 3.69 25.51
N PRO A 449 21.73 2.64 25.99
CA PRO A 449 21.19 1.49 26.75
C PRO A 449 20.61 1.88 28.12
N LYS A 450 19.82 0.96 28.69
CA LYS A 450 19.16 1.21 29.99
C LYS A 450 20.19 1.38 31.10
N ARG A 451 20.27 2.58 31.70
CA ARG A 451 21.16 2.94 32.80
C ARG A 451 20.47 3.10 34.14
N ARG A 452 19.23 2.62 34.28
CA ARG A 452 18.36 2.78 35.46
C ARG A 452 18.06 4.26 35.80
N VAL A 453 18.19 5.15 34.83
CA VAL A 453 17.80 6.56 34.96
C VAL A 453 16.30 6.66 34.82
N GLY A 454 15.59 6.65 35.92
CA GLY A 454 14.13 6.74 35.99
C GLY A 454 13.62 8.16 36.23
N GLU A 455 12.30 8.33 36.35
CA GLU A 455 11.63 9.64 36.51
C GLU A 455 12.12 10.42 37.74
N ILE A 456 12.45 9.75 38.83
CA ILE A 456 12.93 10.38 40.07
C ILE A 456 14.24 11.13 39.80
N LEU A 457 15.22 10.46 39.17
CA LEU A 457 16.52 11.08 38.88
C LEU A 457 16.37 12.15 37.78
N LEU A 458 15.51 11.92 36.76
CA LEU A 458 15.27 12.93 35.72
C LEU A 458 14.67 14.22 36.30
N LYS A 459 13.70 14.14 37.22
CA LYS A 459 13.14 15.32 37.92
C LYS A 459 14.21 16.04 38.76
N LYS A 460 15.10 15.31 39.42
CA LYS A 460 16.25 15.93 40.18
C LYS A 460 17.21 16.63 39.23
N ILE A 461 17.51 16.03 38.07
CA ILE A 461 18.36 16.67 37.05
C ILE A 461 17.72 17.97 36.59
N GLU A 462 16.43 17.96 36.27
CA GLU A 462 15.66 19.14 35.88
C GLU A 462 15.71 20.24 36.96
N GLN A 463 15.37 19.90 38.19
CA GLN A 463 15.44 20.82 39.34
C GLN A 463 16.84 21.37 39.57
N THR A 464 17.88 20.53 39.44
CA THR A 464 19.27 20.98 39.60
C THR A 464 19.68 21.88 38.45
N SER A 465 19.24 21.57 37.23
CA SER A 465 19.46 22.41 36.04
C SER A 465 18.85 23.79 36.22
N ASP A 466 17.60 23.87 36.67
CA ASP A 466 16.89 25.13 36.92
C ASP A 466 17.58 25.96 38.05
N LEU A 467 17.92 25.31 39.15
CA LEU A 467 18.59 25.96 40.29
C LEU A 467 19.99 26.48 39.95
N LYS A 468 20.72 25.75 39.10
CA LYS A 468 22.13 26.08 38.75
C LYS A 468 22.23 26.84 37.42
N LEU A 469 21.11 27.02 36.68
CA LEU A 469 21.11 27.63 35.35
C LEU A 469 22.10 26.95 34.38
N CYS A 470 22.13 25.63 34.38
CA CYS A 470 23.06 24.83 33.59
C CYS A 470 22.33 23.77 32.76
N SER A 471 23.03 23.07 31.85
CA SER A 471 22.48 21.98 31.07
C SER A 471 22.09 20.75 31.93
N TYR A 472 21.23 19.88 31.44
CA TYR A 472 20.89 18.60 32.10
C TYR A 472 22.16 17.73 32.30
N TYR A 473 23.11 17.80 31.36
CA TYR A 473 24.37 17.09 31.48
C TYR A 473 25.24 17.61 32.60
N GLU A 474 25.39 18.93 32.72
CA GLU A 474 26.08 19.55 33.84
C GLU A 474 25.34 19.29 35.18
N ALA A 475 24.03 19.35 35.20
CA ALA A 475 23.25 19.00 36.37
C ALA A 475 23.48 17.54 36.82
N LEU A 476 23.59 16.60 35.87
CA LEU A 476 23.93 15.21 36.17
C LEU A 476 25.35 15.10 36.81
N LYS A 477 26.34 15.86 36.28
CA LYS A 477 27.70 15.92 36.88
C LYS A 477 27.69 16.50 38.28
N TYR A 478 26.88 17.51 38.58
CA TYR A 478 26.69 18.02 39.93
C TYR A 478 26.12 16.97 40.88
N LEU A 479 25.13 16.19 40.45
CA LEU A 479 24.58 15.09 41.24
C LEU A 479 25.61 13.98 41.51
N GLN A 480 26.49 13.69 40.55
CA GLN A 480 27.64 12.78 40.74
C GLN A 480 28.60 13.31 41.81
N GLN A 481 29.04 14.57 41.68
CA GLN A 481 29.98 15.22 42.60
C GLN A 481 29.43 15.33 44.04
N SER A 482 28.11 15.52 44.17
CA SER A 482 27.46 15.59 45.49
C SER A 482 27.12 14.21 46.09
N ASN A 483 27.49 13.11 45.44
CA ASN A 483 27.18 11.74 45.87
C ASN A 483 25.66 11.52 46.10
N ASP A 484 24.82 12.05 45.20
CA ASP A 484 23.36 11.92 45.33
C ASP A 484 22.94 10.44 45.38
N PRO A 485 22.10 10.03 46.36
CA PRO A 485 21.73 8.64 46.53
C PRO A 485 20.97 8.03 45.34
N ASP A 486 20.22 8.83 44.59
CA ASP A 486 19.47 8.33 43.43
C ASP A 486 20.37 8.24 42.21
N PHE A 487 21.39 9.10 42.06
CA PHE A 487 22.43 8.94 41.06
C PHE A 487 23.22 7.65 41.29
N ASN A 488 23.63 7.37 42.52
CA ASN A 488 24.47 6.22 42.89
C ASN A 488 23.77 4.85 42.66
N LYS A 489 22.44 4.82 42.49
CA LYS A 489 21.67 3.62 42.12
C LYS A 489 21.70 3.32 40.61
N THR A 490 22.33 4.14 39.81
CA THR A 490 22.30 4.10 38.35
C THR A 490 23.70 3.87 37.77
N SER A 491 23.77 3.51 36.49
CA SER A 491 25.03 3.50 35.71
C SER A 491 25.21 4.81 34.92
N ALA A 492 24.69 5.94 35.43
CA ALA A 492 24.85 7.24 34.78
C ALA A 492 26.28 7.76 34.79
N GLY A 493 27.13 7.30 35.76
CA GLY A 493 28.57 7.61 35.81
C GLY A 493 29.31 7.14 34.57
N GLU A 494 29.04 5.93 34.09
CA GLU A 494 29.65 5.38 32.87
C GLU A 494 29.33 6.25 31.63
N TYR A 495 28.13 6.80 31.58
CA TYR A 495 27.75 7.71 30.50
C TYR A 495 28.57 8.99 30.51
N ILE A 496 28.80 9.59 31.71
CA ILE A 496 29.62 10.77 31.85
C ILE A 496 31.08 10.48 31.41
N GLU A 497 31.65 9.37 31.87
CA GLU A 497 33.02 8.94 31.52
C GLU A 497 33.19 8.79 30.00
N VAL A 498 32.25 8.14 29.34
CA VAL A 498 32.27 7.93 27.88
C VAL A 498 32.21 9.27 27.14
N ILE A 499 31.26 10.14 27.49
CA ILE A 499 31.12 11.45 26.80
C ILE A 499 32.38 12.30 27.00
N GLU A 500 32.89 12.42 28.21
CA GLU A 500 34.13 13.21 28.50
C GLU A 500 35.35 12.62 27.77
N LEU A 501 35.47 11.29 27.73
CA LEU A 501 36.55 10.62 26.98
C LEU A 501 36.45 10.93 25.47
N MET A 502 35.26 10.92 24.88
CA MET A 502 35.10 11.20 23.46
C MET A 502 35.32 12.70 23.16
N ARG A 503 34.91 13.59 24.05
CA ARG A 503 35.21 15.04 23.97
C ARG A 503 36.69 15.31 23.94
N SER A 504 37.47 14.65 24.80
CA SER A 504 38.93 14.81 24.82
C SER A 504 39.62 14.32 23.54
N LYS A 505 39.00 13.42 22.79
CA LYS A 505 39.54 12.85 21.55
C LYS A 505 38.98 13.46 20.25
N LYS A 506 38.04 14.39 20.33
CA LYS A 506 37.31 14.89 19.16
C LYS A 506 38.22 15.55 18.09
N THR A 507 39.33 16.14 18.47
CA THR A 507 40.27 16.81 17.55
C THR A 507 41.42 15.91 17.08
N SER A 508 41.63 14.77 17.73
CA SER A 508 42.77 13.88 17.46
C SER A 508 42.34 12.58 16.74
N THR A 509 41.04 12.37 16.52
CA THR A 509 40.50 11.12 15.97
C THR A 509 39.63 11.44 14.74
N LYS A 510 39.79 10.66 13.67
CA LYS A 510 38.91 10.77 12.48
C LYS A 510 37.45 10.65 12.87
N LEU A 511 36.57 11.37 12.19
CA LEU A 511 35.14 11.47 12.50
C LEU A 511 34.47 10.10 12.53
N SER A 512 34.64 9.27 11.49
CA SER A 512 34.05 7.91 11.43
C SER A 512 34.51 7.04 12.61
N THR A 513 35.79 7.11 12.97
CA THR A 513 36.34 6.39 14.12
C THR A 513 35.80 6.94 15.44
N LEU A 514 35.67 8.26 15.59
CA LEU A 514 35.10 8.89 16.77
C LEU A 514 33.65 8.47 17.01
N ILE A 515 32.85 8.50 15.97
CA ILE A 515 31.43 8.08 16.00
C ILE A 515 31.32 6.59 16.35
N HIS A 516 32.08 5.73 15.69
CA HIS A 516 32.11 4.30 16.03
C HIS A 516 32.52 4.08 17.51
N ASN A 517 33.53 4.80 17.98
CA ASN A 517 34.03 4.66 19.34
C ASN A 517 33.01 5.10 20.40
N VAL A 518 32.27 6.21 20.20
CA VAL A 518 31.23 6.63 21.16
C VAL A 518 30.08 5.63 21.22
N LEU A 519 29.63 5.16 20.08
CA LEU A 519 28.52 4.20 20.04
C LEU A 519 28.90 2.82 20.60
N ARG A 520 30.17 2.44 20.45
CA ARG A 520 30.71 1.20 21.04
C ARG A 520 30.95 1.36 22.55
N ALA A 521 31.64 2.40 22.97
CA ALA A 521 32.02 2.63 24.38
C ALA A 521 30.79 2.90 25.27
N SER A 522 29.76 3.57 24.74
CA SER A 522 28.48 3.75 25.43
C SER A 522 27.67 2.47 25.63
N GLY A 523 28.11 1.35 25.03
CA GLY A 523 27.36 0.09 25.01
C GLY A 523 26.18 0.07 24.04
N TYR A 524 25.97 1.13 23.24
CA TYR A 524 24.78 1.24 22.37
C TYR A 524 24.76 0.21 21.26
N LEU A 525 25.91 -0.07 20.61
CA LEU A 525 25.99 -1.11 19.58
C LEU A 525 25.69 -2.52 20.15
N ASN A 526 26.17 -2.83 21.36
CA ASN A 526 25.87 -4.11 22.00
C ASN A 526 24.40 -4.21 22.38
N TYR A 527 23.80 -3.14 22.91
CA TYR A 527 22.39 -3.07 23.24
C TYR A 527 21.50 -3.34 22.00
N LEU A 528 21.88 -2.82 20.82
CA LEU A 528 21.15 -3.08 19.58
C LEU A 528 21.30 -4.53 19.09
N ARG A 529 22.52 -5.13 19.25
CA ARG A 529 22.80 -6.54 18.88
C ARG A 529 22.05 -7.55 19.76
N GLU A 530 21.84 -7.24 21.02
CA GLU A 530 21.08 -8.07 21.95
C GLU A 530 19.56 -7.95 21.75
N GLY A 531 19.11 -6.96 20.98
CA GLY A 531 17.71 -6.74 20.65
C GLY A 531 17.18 -7.74 19.63
N THR A 532 15.86 -7.96 19.62
CA THR A 532 15.20 -8.90 18.69
C THR A 532 15.13 -8.41 17.23
N ASN A 533 15.44 -7.14 16.97
CA ASN A 533 15.38 -6.54 15.65
C ASN A 533 16.79 -6.22 15.11
N GLU A 534 17.35 -7.15 14.34
CA GLU A 534 18.68 -7.02 13.70
C GLU A 534 18.80 -5.79 12.80
N GLN A 535 17.69 -5.30 12.23
CA GLN A 535 17.72 -4.13 11.35
C GLN A 535 18.21 -2.86 12.04
N ARG A 536 17.98 -2.72 13.33
CA ARG A 536 18.40 -1.53 14.10
C ARG A 536 19.91 -1.38 14.13
N ILE A 537 20.64 -2.48 14.32
CA ILE A 537 22.10 -2.45 14.29
C ILE A 537 22.62 -2.15 12.88
N ILE A 538 22.03 -2.77 11.85
CA ILE A 538 22.39 -2.52 10.44
C ILE A 538 22.18 -1.03 10.10
N ASN A 539 21.09 -0.41 10.50
CA ASN A 539 20.84 1.01 10.25
C ASN A 539 21.95 1.88 10.88
N VAL A 540 22.41 1.58 12.11
CA VAL A 540 23.48 2.34 12.77
C VAL A 540 24.85 2.08 12.13
N GLU A 541 25.12 0.85 11.66
CA GLU A 541 26.32 0.53 10.90
C GLU A 541 26.33 1.27 9.54
N ASP A 542 25.18 1.36 8.85
CA ASP A 542 25.03 2.17 7.63
C ASP A 542 25.30 3.68 7.89
N LEU A 543 24.87 4.21 9.04
CA LEU A 543 25.21 5.58 9.44
C LEU A 543 26.72 5.76 9.56
N ILE A 544 27.42 4.84 10.25
CA ILE A 544 28.87 4.88 10.41
C ILE A 544 29.58 4.80 9.04
N ASP A 545 29.13 3.88 8.19
CA ASP A 545 29.66 3.72 6.83
C ASP A 545 29.47 5.00 5.99
N SER A 546 28.32 5.68 6.13
CA SER A 546 28.07 6.95 5.41
C SER A 546 29.07 8.04 5.76
N VAL A 547 29.47 8.10 7.04
CA VAL A 547 30.51 9.04 7.50
C VAL A 547 31.89 8.68 6.90
N LEU A 548 32.22 7.40 6.88
CA LEU A 548 33.47 6.93 6.25
C LEU A 548 33.50 7.28 4.75
N GLN A 549 32.39 7.08 4.04
CA GLN A 549 32.31 7.46 2.63
C GLN A 549 32.38 8.98 2.41
N LEU A 550 31.87 9.78 3.34
CA LEU A 550 31.99 11.23 3.30
C LEU A 550 33.46 11.66 3.43
N GLU A 551 34.20 11.07 4.39
CA GLU A 551 35.66 11.31 4.56
C GLU A 551 36.44 10.93 3.29
N ILE A 552 36.15 9.76 2.71
CA ILE A 552 36.83 9.29 1.49
C ILE A 552 36.58 10.25 0.32
N ARG A 553 35.33 10.69 0.12
CA ARG A 553 34.97 11.60 -0.99
C ARG A 553 35.62 12.98 -0.86
N ARG A 554 35.69 13.52 0.36
CA ARG A 554 36.27 14.83 0.59
C ARG A 554 37.80 14.84 0.59
N GLN A 555 38.43 13.68 0.74
CA GLN A 555 39.88 13.52 0.88
C GLN A 555 40.50 14.41 1.98
N GLN A 556 39.69 14.85 2.94
CA GLN A 556 40.07 15.75 4.05
C GLN A 556 39.33 15.31 5.31
N ASP A 557 39.90 15.65 6.48
CA ASP A 557 39.23 15.43 7.75
C ASP A 557 37.98 16.33 7.86
N VAL A 558 36.84 15.72 8.18
CA VAL A 558 35.55 16.42 8.36
C VAL A 558 35.40 16.77 9.85
N PRO A 559 35.30 18.05 10.20
CA PRO A 559 35.04 18.45 11.59
C PRO A 559 33.71 17.93 12.11
N LEU A 560 33.67 17.57 13.40
CA LEU A 560 32.43 17.08 14.02
C LEU A 560 31.28 18.11 13.94
N SER A 561 31.60 19.40 14.15
CA SER A 561 30.64 20.51 14.05
C SER A 561 29.99 20.59 12.67
N GLU A 562 30.78 20.50 11.60
CA GLU A 562 30.29 20.51 10.21
C GLU A 562 29.40 19.29 9.94
N TYR A 563 29.75 18.11 10.44
CA TYR A 563 28.91 16.92 10.29
C TYR A 563 27.59 17.05 11.04
N ILE A 564 27.58 17.69 12.20
CA ILE A 564 26.33 17.98 12.94
C ILE A 564 25.43 18.93 12.15
N ASP A 565 25.98 19.89 11.43
CA ASP A 565 25.20 20.77 10.56
C ASP A 565 24.55 19.98 9.43
N ILE A 566 25.28 19.05 8.81
CA ILE A 566 24.72 18.12 7.80
C ILE A 566 23.59 17.26 8.41
N LEU A 567 23.80 16.72 9.63
CA LEU A 567 22.77 15.94 10.33
C LEU A 567 21.54 16.78 10.68
N ASN A 568 21.73 18.04 11.07
CA ASN A 568 20.63 18.95 11.38
C ASN A 568 19.81 19.28 10.12
N GLU A 569 20.47 19.48 8.98
CA GLU A 569 19.82 19.69 7.69
C GLU A 569 18.94 18.48 7.33
N HIS A 570 19.50 17.28 7.34
CA HIS A 570 18.74 16.05 7.07
C HIS A 570 17.61 15.78 8.08
N THR A 571 17.73 16.27 9.31
CA THR A 571 16.69 16.08 10.34
C THR A 571 15.56 17.11 10.22
N ARG A 572 15.89 18.39 9.92
CA ARG A 572 14.90 19.46 9.68
C ARG A 572 14.06 19.20 8.44
N GLU A 573 14.67 18.62 7.42
CA GLU A 573 14.02 18.24 6.18
C GLU A 573 12.91 17.17 6.35
N ALA A 574 12.79 16.55 7.52
CA ALA A 574 11.72 15.58 7.79
C ALA A 574 10.35 16.22 8.06
N ASP A 575 10.30 17.51 8.40
CA ASP A 575 9.10 18.19 8.94
C ASP A 575 8.44 19.21 7.98
N GLU A 576 8.96 19.46 6.78
CA GLU A 576 8.44 20.47 5.86
C GLU A 576 7.91 19.85 4.55
N ASP A 577 6.65 20.20 4.18
CA ASP A 577 5.90 19.76 2.98
C ASP A 577 6.32 20.48 1.67
N GLU A 578 7.49 21.07 1.57
CA GLU A 578 7.97 21.70 0.32
C GLU A 578 8.45 20.63 -0.67
N GLU A 579 8.17 20.83 -1.97
CA GLU A 579 8.68 19.99 -3.08
C GLU A 579 10.22 20.02 -3.11
N LYS A 580 10.83 19.05 -2.45
CA LYS A 580 12.28 18.91 -2.36
C LYS A 580 12.87 18.26 -3.60
N ASP A 581 14.08 18.64 -3.95
CA ASP A 581 14.83 17.99 -5.04
C ASP A 581 15.48 16.69 -4.54
N GLU A 582 14.64 15.65 -4.31
CA GLU A 582 15.02 14.34 -3.74
C GLU A 582 14.52 13.19 -4.61
N ILE A 583 15.31 12.10 -4.69
CA ILE A 583 14.89 10.86 -5.35
C ILE A 583 13.73 10.24 -4.57
N GLN A 584 12.70 9.80 -5.27
CA GLN A 584 11.53 9.18 -4.65
C GLN A 584 11.72 7.66 -4.55
N ILE A 585 11.73 7.09 -3.33
CA ILE A 585 11.71 5.64 -3.10
C ILE A 585 10.31 5.24 -2.65
N MET A 586 9.61 4.42 -3.45
CA MET A 586 8.22 4.08 -3.15
C MET A 586 7.85 2.66 -3.58
N THR A 587 6.68 2.18 -3.13
CA THR A 587 6.12 0.94 -3.66
C THR A 587 5.40 1.19 -4.99
N ILE A 588 5.14 0.12 -5.76
CA ILE A 588 4.35 0.22 -6.99
C ILE A 588 2.95 0.79 -6.68
N HIS A 589 2.34 0.37 -5.57
CA HIS A 589 1.02 0.88 -5.16
C HIS A 589 1.04 2.39 -4.89
N SER A 590 2.03 2.87 -4.16
CA SER A 590 2.19 4.30 -3.85
C SER A 590 2.56 5.14 -5.07
N SER A 591 3.09 4.53 -6.14
CA SER A 591 3.44 5.22 -7.38
C SER A 591 2.23 5.44 -8.31
N LYS A 592 1.09 4.80 -8.02
CA LYS A 592 -0.11 4.98 -8.84
C LYS A 592 -0.56 6.43 -8.83
N GLY A 593 -0.86 6.96 -10.02
CA GLY A 593 -1.20 8.39 -10.21
C GLY A 593 0.01 9.31 -10.39
N LEU A 594 1.22 8.89 -10.02
CA LEU A 594 2.45 9.67 -10.19
C LEU A 594 3.14 9.41 -11.53
N GLU A 595 4.11 10.27 -11.89
CA GLU A 595 4.92 10.15 -13.11
C GLU A 595 6.31 10.75 -12.88
N PHE A 596 7.34 10.13 -13.46
CA PHE A 596 8.74 10.50 -13.27
C PHE A 596 9.50 10.43 -14.59
N LYS A 597 10.48 11.31 -14.78
CA LYS A 597 11.33 11.30 -15.96
C LYS A 597 12.15 10.03 -16.10
N ALA A 598 12.69 9.52 -15.00
CA ALA A 598 13.44 8.27 -14.94
C ALA A 598 12.91 7.37 -13.83
N VAL A 599 12.64 6.10 -14.15
CA VAL A 599 12.15 5.09 -13.20
C VAL A 599 13.11 3.92 -13.18
N PHE A 600 13.50 3.52 -11.97
CA PHE A 600 14.23 2.29 -11.68
C PHE A 600 13.29 1.29 -11.01
N LEU A 601 13.24 0.07 -11.56
CA LEU A 601 12.45 -1.05 -11.02
C LEU A 601 13.41 -2.18 -10.64
N PRO A 602 13.97 -2.17 -9.41
CA PRO A 602 14.87 -3.21 -8.94
C PRO A 602 14.13 -4.46 -8.46
N HIS A 603 14.90 -5.53 -8.27
CA HIS A 603 14.41 -6.82 -7.77
C HIS A 603 13.28 -7.41 -8.63
N PHE A 604 13.41 -7.26 -9.96
CA PHE A 604 12.46 -7.80 -10.92
C PHE A 604 12.66 -9.31 -11.09
N ASN A 605 12.37 -10.05 -10.01
CA ASN A 605 12.58 -11.48 -9.88
C ASN A 605 11.25 -12.20 -9.62
N ASP A 606 11.10 -13.44 -10.12
CA ASP A 606 10.02 -14.34 -9.69
C ASP A 606 10.09 -14.54 -8.15
N GLY A 607 8.93 -14.49 -7.51
CA GLY A 607 8.84 -14.48 -6.04
C GLY A 607 8.81 -13.08 -5.42
N SER A 608 9.24 -12.06 -6.19
CA SER A 608 9.07 -10.63 -5.85
C SER A 608 7.99 -10.01 -6.75
N LEU A 609 8.23 -9.92 -8.04
CA LEU A 609 7.27 -9.47 -9.05
C LEU A 609 7.38 -10.38 -10.29
N PRO A 610 6.48 -11.36 -10.47
CA PRO A 610 5.30 -11.67 -9.63
C PRO A 610 5.67 -12.20 -8.24
N ASN A 611 4.73 -12.04 -7.29
CA ASN A 611 4.85 -12.58 -5.94
C ASN A 611 4.83 -14.12 -5.96
N ALA A 612 5.54 -14.75 -5.03
CA ALA A 612 5.58 -16.21 -4.95
C ALA A 612 4.18 -16.87 -4.83
N LYS A 613 3.22 -16.21 -4.15
CA LYS A 613 1.86 -16.71 -4.01
C LYS A 613 1.03 -16.57 -5.29
N SER A 614 1.41 -15.67 -6.18
CA SER A 614 0.72 -15.44 -7.44
C SER A 614 1.11 -16.44 -8.53
N LEU A 615 2.25 -17.14 -8.37
CA LEU A 615 2.78 -18.03 -9.39
C LEU A 615 1.87 -19.24 -9.72
N SER A 616 1.04 -19.68 -8.75
CA SER A 616 0.09 -20.77 -8.90
C SER A 616 -1.36 -20.33 -9.10
N ASP A 617 -1.63 -19.01 -9.09
CA ASP A 617 -2.97 -18.44 -9.19
C ASP A 617 -3.02 -17.46 -10.38
N ARG A 618 -3.77 -17.80 -11.39
CA ARG A 618 -3.87 -17.01 -12.62
C ARG A 618 -4.40 -15.59 -12.38
N VAL A 619 -5.42 -15.45 -11.54
CA VAL A 619 -6.04 -14.13 -11.28
C VAL A 619 -5.02 -13.22 -10.59
N LYS A 620 -4.31 -13.74 -9.58
CA LYS A 620 -3.24 -13.02 -8.88
C LYS A 620 -2.04 -12.73 -9.78
N LEU A 621 -1.69 -13.67 -10.68
CA LEU A 621 -0.61 -13.46 -11.65
C LEU A 621 -0.95 -12.32 -12.62
N GLU A 622 -2.20 -12.24 -13.08
CA GLU A 622 -2.68 -11.14 -13.91
C GLU A 622 -2.68 -9.80 -13.14
N GLU A 623 -3.00 -9.80 -11.85
CA GLU A 623 -2.91 -8.60 -11.01
C GLU A 623 -1.43 -8.17 -10.83
N ASP A 624 -0.52 -9.10 -10.55
CA ASP A 624 0.92 -8.77 -10.48
C ASP A 624 1.46 -8.26 -11.83
N ARG A 625 0.92 -8.73 -12.98
CA ARG A 625 1.27 -8.17 -14.30
C ARG A 625 0.74 -6.74 -14.45
N ARG A 626 -0.45 -6.42 -13.93
CA ARG A 626 -0.95 -5.04 -13.85
C ARG A 626 -0.05 -4.17 -12.96
N LEU A 627 0.48 -4.72 -11.85
CA LEU A 627 1.48 -4.00 -11.04
C LEU A 627 2.74 -3.68 -11.84
N ALA A 628 3.28 -4.64 -12.60
CA ALA A 628 4.42 -4.38 -13.48
C ALA A 628 4.08 -3.32 -14.54
N TYR A 629 2.91 -3.41 -15.16
CA TYR A 629 2.40 -2.42 -16.12
C TYR A 629 2.27 -1.02 -15.49
N VAL A 630 1.74 -0.92 -14.27
CA VAL A 630 1.68 0.35 -13.53
C VAL A 630 3.09 0.89 -13.32
N ALA A 631 4.05 0.09 -12.87
CA ALA A 631 5.42 0.54 -12.64
C ALA A 631 6.08 1.04 -13.94
N PHE A 632 5.95 0.32 -15.06
CA PHE A 632 6.51 0.72 -16.36
C PHE A 632 5.91 2.05 -16.83
N THR A 633 4.61 2.21 -16.72
CA THR A 633 3.89 3.42 -17.15
C THR A 633 4.05 4.63 -16.22
N ARG A 634 4.86 4.52 -15.15
CA ARG A 634 5.28 5.68 -14.35
C ARG A 634 6.42 6.43 -15.03
N ALA A 635 7.18 5.76 -15.90
CA ALA A 635 8.30 6.36 -16.61
C ALA A 635 7.83 7.24 -17.78
N GLU A 636 8.41 8.44 -17.88
CA GLU A 636 8.22 9.30 -19.02
C GLU A 636 9.29 9.09 -20.10
N ASP A 637 10.57 9.17 -19.72
CA ASP A 637 11.71 9.20 -20.64
C ASP A 637 12.61 7.95 -20.53
N LEU A 638 12.89 7.50 -19.30
CA LEU A 638 13.85 6.43 -19.02
C LEU A 638 13.23 5.37 -18.10
N LEU A 639 13.35 4.12 -18.51
CA LEU A 639 12.93 2.97 -17.69
C LEU A 639 14.09 1.98 -17.56
N TYR A 640 14.49 1.70 -16.30
CA TYR A 640 15.50 0.73 -15.94
C TYR A 640 14.86 -0.42 -15.17
N ILE A 641 15.01 -1.63 -15.67
CA ILE A 641 14.56 -2.87 -15.02
C ILE A 641 15.79 -3.61 -14.58
N THR A 642 15.94 -3.91 -13.29
CA THR A 642 17.10 -4.63 -12.78
C THR A 642 16.69 -5.85 -11.97
N GLU A 643 17.50 -6.88 -12.00
CA GLU A 643 17.31 -8.10 -11.22
C GLU A 643 18.66 -8.73 -10.85
N SER A 644 18.66 -9.62 -9.87
CA SER A 644 19.87 -10.27 -9.40
C SER A 644 19.70 -11.76 -9.18
N GLU A 645 20.77 -12.51 -9.38
CA GLU A 645 20.90 -13.89 -8.89
C GLU A 645 21.17 -13.89 -7.37
N GLY A 646 21.17 -15.03 -6.76
CA GLY A 646 21.45 -15.24 -5.34
C GLY A 646 20.35 -16.05 -4.66
N LEU A 647 20.24 -15.93 -3.35
CA LEU A 647 19.23 -16.64 -2.58
C LEU A 647 18.17 -15.67 -2.08
N THR A 648 16.92 -16.13 -2.07
CA THR A 648 15.83 -15.47 -1.37
C THR A 648 16.01 -15.61 0.15
N GLU A 649 15.28 -14.84 0.95
CA GLU A 649 15.26 -14.99 2.43
C GLU A 649 14.92 -16.42 2.88
N ARG A 650 14.21 -17.18 2.05
CA ARG A 650 13.82 -18.59 2.33
C ARG A 650 14.85 -19.61 1.83
N GLY A 651 15.99 -19.17 1.29
CA GLY A 651 17.08 -20.02 0.82
C GLY A 651 16.87 -20.64 -0.58
N SER A 652 15.83 -20.24 -1.31
CA SER A 652 15.65 -20.63 -2.72
C SER A 652 16.44 -19.70 -3.65
N ASN A 653 16.82 -20.19 -4.83
CA ASN A 653 17.48 -19.38 -5.83
C ASN A 653 16.56 -18.26 -6.34
N LYS A 654 17.09 -17.05 -6.44
CA LYS A 654 16.46 -15.96 -7.17
C LYS A 654 16.59 -16.23 -8.68
N ILE A 655 15.49 -16.06 -9.39
CA ILE A 655 15.47 -16.13 -10.86
C ILE A 655 14.84 -14.85 -11.42
N PRO A 656 15.24 -14.42 -12.62
CA PRO A 656 14.60 -13.30 -13.30
C PRO A 656 13.08 -13.47 -13.40
N SER A 657 12.35 -12.37 -13.38
CA SER A 657 10.90 -12.39 -13.51
C SER A 657 10.48 -13.01 -14.85
N ARG A 658 9.47 -13.89 -14.81
CA ARG A 658 8.84 -14.41 -16.04
C ARG A 658 8.24 -13.31 -16.90
N PHE A 659 7.90 -12.17 -16.35
CA PHE A 659 7.38 -11.01 -17.07
C PHE A 659 8.38 -10.39 -18.05
N LEU A 660 9.69 -10.65 -17.91
CA LEU A 660 10.70 -10.29 -18.90
C LEU A 660 10.52 -11.04 -20.25
N PHE A 661 9.75 -12.11 -20.27
CA PHE A 661 9.48 -12.94 -21.44
C PHE A 661 8.06 -12.71 -22.00
N ASP A 662 7.31 -11.79 -21.44
CA ASP A 662 5.98 -11.40 -21.93
C ASP A 662 6.04 -10.39 -23.09
N PHE A 663 7.22 -9.81 -23.36
CA PHE A 663 7.47 -8.86 -24.43
C PHE A 663 8.76 -9.20 -25.21
N ASP A 664 8.89 -8.64 -26.40
CA ASP A 664 10.06 -8.88 -27.26
C ASP A 664 11.30 -8.21 -26.64
N ARG A 665 12.29 -9.02 -26.31
CA ARG A 665 13.55 -8.56 -25.72
C ARG A 665 14.42 -7.74 -26.68
N SER A 666 14.16 -7.78 -27.97
CA SER A 666 14.82 -6.89 -28.94
C SER A 666 14.50 -5.40 -28.70
N LEU A 667 13.46 -5.11 -27.92
CA LEU A 667 13.10 -3.75 -27.47
C LEU A 667 13.92 -3.27 -26.26
N LEU A 668 14.80 -4.13 -25.71
CA LEU A 668 15.61 -3.81 -24.55
C LEU A 668 17.05 -3.46 -24.94
N ASN A 669 17.60 -2.46 -24.24
CA ASN A 669 19.04 -2.29 -24.12
C ASN A 669 19.54 -3.17 -22.97
N GLU A 670 20.37 -4.18 -23.27
CA GLU A 670 20.86 -5.15 -22.28
C GLU A 670 22.41 -5.07 -22.14
N PRO A 671 22.94 -4.12 -21.34
CA PRO A 671 24.39 -4.03 -21.09
C PRO A 671 24.97 -5.28 -20.42
N SER A 672 24.15 -6.05 -19.70
CA SER A 672 24.49 -7.33 -19.10
C SER A 672 23.41 -8.36 -19.46
N PRO A 673 23.45 -8.93 -20.67
CA PRO A 673 22.38 -9.80 -21.15
C PRO A 673 22.38 -11.17 -20.46
N LEU A 674 21.19 -11.75 -20.33
CA LEU A 674 21.04 -13.15 -19.94
C LEU A 674 21.63 -14.05 -21.04
N THR A 675 22.39 -15.08 -20.63
CA THR A 675 22.92 -16.03 -21.61
C THR A 675 21.79 -16.89 -22.19
N GLN A 676 21.91 -17.27 -23.47
CA GLN A 676 20.91 -18.10 -24.14
C GLN A 676 20.63 -19.41 -23.38
N LYS A 677 21.67 -20.06 -22.87
CA LYS A 677 21.54 -21.29 -22.06
C LYS A 677 20.74 -21.06 -20.78
N PHE A 678 20.92 -19.91 -20.13
CA PHE A 678 20.20 -19.55 -18.92
C PHE A 678 18.72 -19.26 -19.24
N ILE A 679 18.44 -18.56 -20.34
CA ILE A 679 17.08 -18.32 -20.85
C ILE A 679 16.35 -19.65 -21.09
N GLU A 680 16.97 -20.60 -21.77
CA GLU A 680 16.37 -21.91 -22.01
C GLU A 680 16.08 -22.68 -20.74
N SER A 681 16.95 -22.56 -19.72
CA SER A 681 16.71 -23.14 -18.40
C SER A 681 15.51 -22.48 -17.71
N LEU A 682 15.45 -21.14 -17.71
CA LEU A 682 14.34 -20.38 -17.11
C LEU A 682 12.99 -20.71 -17.75
N LEU A 683 12.93 -20.79 -19.08
CA LEU A 683 11.68 -21.12 -19.78
C LEU A 683 11.19 -22.54 -19.44
N LYS A 684 12.12 -23.49 -19.23
CA LYS A 684 11.76 -24.83 -18.72
C LYS A 684 11.21 -24.77 -17.31
N ASP A 685 11.86 -24.01 -16.42
CA ASP A 685 11.43 -23.87 -15.04
C ASP A 685 10.06 -23.15 -14.97
N PHE A 686 9.82 -22.15 -15.81
CA PHE A 686 8.52 -21.50 -15.94
C PHE A 686 7.44 -22.43 -16.46
N ALA A 687 7.73 -23.25 -17.46
CA ALA A 687 6.78 -24.24 -17.97
C ALA A 687 6.42 -25.30 -16.90
N HIS A 688 7.40 -25.71 -16.08
CA HIS A 688 7.14 -26.62 -14.97
C HIS A 688 6.39 -25.94 -13.81
N SER A 689 6.61 -24.67 -13.56
CA SER A 689 5.95 -23.92 -12.47
C SER A 689 4.60 -23.31 -12.88
N SER A 690 4.45 -22.93 -14.12
CA SER A 690 3.18 -22.56 -14.73
C SER A 690 2.39 -23.79 -15.12
N GLY A 691 2.74 -24.94 -14.56
CA GLY A 691 2.17 -26.18 -14.97
C GLY A 691 1.04 -25.98 -15.96
N ASP A 692 1.18 -26.49 -17.17
CA ASP A 692 0.05 -27.13 -17.81
C ASP A 692 -0.37 -28.32 -16.91
N THR A 693 -0.62 -28.11 -15.67
CA THR A 693 -1.77 -28.66 -15.03
C THR A 693 -2.92 -28.06 -15.81
N THR A 694 -3.26 -28.67 -16.95
CA THR A 694 -4.65 -28.84 -17.33
C THR A 694 -5.40 -28.74 -16.02
N ALA A 695 -6.19 -27.66 -15.88
CA ALA A 695 -6.91 -27.30 -14.68
C ALA A 695 -7.10 -28.56 -13.83
N GLN A 696 -6.53 -28.62 -12.63
CA GLN A 696 -7.11 -29.50 -11.64
C GLN A 696 -8.51 -28.91 -11.48
N HIS A 697 -9.44 -29.34 -12.35
CA HIS A 697 -10.83 -29.31 -11.99
C HIS A 697 -10.84 -29.93 -10.61
N GLU A 698 -11.19 -29.13 -9.59
CA GLU A 698 -11.52 -29.73 -8.29
C GLU A 698 -12.48 -30.83 -8.61
N LEU A 699 -12.00 -32.06 -8.41
CA LEU A 699 -12.80 -33.23 -8.74
C LEU A 699 -14.01 -33.19 -7.84
N ASN A 700 -15.19 -33.22 -8.44
CA ASN A 700 -16.46 -33.21 -7.74
C ASN A 700 -16.89 -34.64 -7.42
N ILE A 701 -17.81 -34.75 -6.48
CA ILE A 701 -18.43 -36.05 -6.16
C ILE A 701 -19.12 -36.57 -7.40
N GLY A 702 -18.77 -37.80 -7.80
CA GLY A 702 -19.28 -38.45 -9.01
C GLY A 702 -18.29 -38.45 -10.19
N ASP A 703 -17.24 -37.65 -10.17
CA ASP A 703 -16.21 -37.63 -11.21
C ASP A 703 -15.50 -38.98 -11.30
N GLN A 704 -15.28 -39.45 -12.53
CA GLN A 704 -14.49 -40.65 -12.80
C GLN A 704 -13.10 -40.26 -13.28
N VAL A 705 -12.07 -40.75 -12.58
CA VAL A 705 -10.66 -40.46 -12.88
C VAL A 705 -9.82 -41.74 -12.84
N LYS A 706 -8.70 -41.76 -13.56
CA LYS A 706 -7.83 -42.93 -13.63
C LYS A 706 -6.70 -42.84 -12.57
N HIS A 707 -6.68 -43.78 -11.64
CA HIS A 707 -5.62 -43.90 -10.65
C HIS A 707 -4.62 -44.99 -11.10
N HIS A 708 -3.32 -44.69 -11.08
CA HIS A 708 -2.27 -45.58 -11.59
C HIS A 708 -2.30 -47.01 -11.01
N LYS A 709 -2.73 -47.16 -9.76
CA LYS A 709 -2.78 -48.47 -9.06
C LYS A 709 -4.15 -49.11 -9.06
N PHE A 710 -5.24 -48.29 -9.08
CA PHE A 710 -6.60 -48.80 -8.87
C PHE A 710 -7.45 -48.75 -10.15
N GLY A 711 -6.89 -48.31 -11.29
CA GLY A 711 -7.62 -48.17 -12.52
C GLY A 711 -8.62 -47.00 -12.52
N LEU A 712 -9.78 -47.19 -13.11
CA LEU A 712 -10.88 -46.20 -13.11
C LEU A 712 -11.49 -46.16 -11.69
N VAL A 713 -11.54 -44.94 -11.11
CA VAL A 713 -12.10 -44.72 -9.78
C VAL A 713 -13.10 -43.59 -9.81
N THR A 714 -14.12 -43.66 -8.95
CA THR A 714 -15.14 -42.61 -8.82
C THR A 714 -14.91 -41.82 -7.54
N ILE A 715 -14.98 -40.51 -7.59
CA ILE A 715 -14.90 -39.63 -6.40
C ILE A 715 -16.21 -39.74 -5.61
N LYS A 716 -16.15 -40.28 -4.41
CA LYS A 716 -17.29 -40.43 -3.51
C LYS A 716 -17.53 -39.23 -2.61
N ALA A 717 -16.43 -38.66 -2.09
CA ALA A 717 -16.48 -37.50 -1.22
C ALA A 717 -15.21 -36.66 -1.39
N VAL A 718 -15.36 -35.36 -1.15
CA VAL A 718 -14.27 -34.37 -1.17
C VAL A 718 -14.18 -33.74 0.21
N THR A 719 -13.01 -33.72 0.80
CA THR A 719 -12.69 -33.01 2.05
C THR A 719 -11.65 -31.94 1.75
N ASP A 720 -11.34 -31.07 2.70
CA ASP A 720 -10.39 -29.99 2.50
C ASP A 720 -9.00 -30.48 2.04
N ALA A 721 -8.54 -31.64 2.53
CA ALA A 721 -7.21 -32.17 2.23
C ALA A 721 -7.22 -33.43 1.33
N ASN A 722 -8.36 -34.11 1.13
CA ASN A 722 -8.39 -35.43 0.52
C ASN A 722 -9.62 -35.67 -0.36
N TYR A 723 -9.48 -36.59 -1.32
CA TYR A 723 -10.56 -37.26 -2.03
C TYR A 723 -10.81 -38.64 -1.43
N ILE A 724 -12.07 -39.05 -1.25
CA ILE A 724 -12.44 -40.42 -0.97
C ILE A 724 -12.88 -41.05 -2.29
N ILE A 725 -12.14 -42.04 -2.76
CA ILE A 725 -12.38 -42.72 -4.02
C ILE A 725 -13.01 -44.08 -3.82
N GLN A 726 -13.88 -44.49 -4.75
CA GLN A 726 -14.44 -45.85 -4.88
C GLN A 726 -13.90 -46.53 -6.11
N PHE A 727 -13.56 -47.83 -6.01
CA PHE A 727 -13.05 -48.65 -7.11
C PHE A 727 -13.30 -50.14 -6.91
N GLY A 728 -13.21 -50.90 -8.03
CA GLY A 728 -13.37 -52.34 -8.08
C GLY A 728 -14.80 -52.83 -8.27
N ASP A 729 -14.93 -54.11 -8.65
CA ASP A 729 -16.21 -54.78 -8.70
C ASP A 729 -16.67 -55.13 -7.27
N PRO A 730 -18.02 -55.38 -7.05
CA PRO A 730 -18.53 -55.70 -5.73
C PRO A 730 -17.80 -56.86 -5.06
N PRO A 731 -17.39 -56.70 -3.78
CA PRO A 731 -17.63 -55.53 -2.92
C PRO A 731 -16.73 -54.31 -3.24
N ILE A 732 -17.38 -53.12 -3.47
CA ILE A 732 -16.72 -51.88 -3.78
C ILE A 732 -15.76 -51.46 -2.64
N LYS A 733 -14.52 -51.11 -3.01
CA LYS A 733 -13.48 -50.67 -2.07
C LYS A 733 -13.37 -49.18 -2.05
N GLU A 734 -13.06 -48.62 -0.89
CA GLU A 734 -12.84 -47.18 -0.71
C GLU A 734 -11.40 -46.87 -0.23
N ARG A 735 -10.86 -45.76 -0.64
CA ARG A 735 -9.57 -45.23 -0.19
C ARG A 735 -9.59 -43.71 -0.09
N THR A 736 -8.85 -43.17 0.86
CA THR A 736 -8.58 -41.74 0.97
C THR A 736 -7.30 -41.42 0.23
N ILE A 737 -7.36 -40.47 -0.71
CA ILE A 737 -6.24 -40.02 -1.51
C ILE A 737 -6.07 -38.52 -1.26
N SER A 738 -4.82 -38.06 -1.01
CA SER A 738 -4.52 -36.65 -0.82
C SER A 738 -4.88 -35.83 -2.07
N LYS A 739 -5.37 -34.62 -1.89
CA LYS A 739 -5.59 -33.65 -2.99
C LYS A 739 -4.29 -33.28 -3.73
N SER A 740 -3.14 -33.49 -3.10
CA SER A 740 -1.83 -33.34 -3.76
C SER A 740 -1.48 -34.45 -4.75
N TYR A 741 -2.27 -35.56 -4.80
CA TYR A 741 -2.06 -36.63 -5.75
C TYR A 741 -2.58 -36.23 -7.14
N GLN A 742 -1.74 -36.35 -8.17
CA GLN A 742 -2.11 -36.05 -9.55
C GLN A 742 -2.73 -37.28 -10.24
N PHE A 743 -4.01 -37.18 -10.60
CA PHE A 743 -4.64 -38.11 -11.50
C PHE A 743 -4.22 -37.81 -12.96
N SER A 744 -3.99 -38.81 -13.80
CA SER A 744 -3.55 -38.59 -15.19
C SER A 744 -4.62 -37.90 -16.02
N ALA A 745 -4.27 -36.83 -16.73
CA ALA A 745 -5.17 -35.97 -17.52
C ALA A 745 -5.86 -36.65 -18.72
N ALA A 746 -5.53 -37.88 -19.03
CA ALA A 746 -5.99 -38.53 -20.26
C ALA A 746 -7.44 -39.07 -20.23
N ASP A 747 -8.11 -39.11 -19.09
CA ASP A 747 -9.38 -39.83 -18.94
C ASP A 747 -10.38 -39.17 -17.95
N VAL A 748 -10.61 -37.86 -18.05
CA VAL A 748 -11.71 -37.22 -17.31
C VAL A 748 -12.94 -37.18 -18.22
N THR A 749 -13.81 -38.16 -18.08
CA THR A 749 -15.13 -38.11 -18.73
C THR A 749 -16.13 -37.39 -17.82
N ALA A 750 -16.37 -36.11 -18.08
CA ALA A 750 -17.45 -35.37 -17.45
C ALA A 750 -18.82 -35.96 -17.88
N VAL A 751 -19.54 -36.52 -16.97
CA VAL A 751 -20.97 -36.91 -17.19
C VAL A 751 -21.78 -35.63 -17.06
N ASN A 752 -22.16 -35.05 -18.22
CA ASN A 752 -23.12 -33.95 -18.29
C ASN A 752 -24.47 -34.38 -17.75
N PHE A 753 -24.86 -33.94 -16.56
CA PHE A 753 -26.23 -33.91 -16.13
C PHE A 753 -26.90 -32.66 -16.71
N SER A 754 -27.90 -32.90 -17.57
CA SER A 754 -28.75 -31.88 -18.16
C SER A 754 -29.43 -31.04 -17.08
N SER A 755 -29.26 -29.74 -17.19
CA SER A 755 -29.91 -28.74 -16.37
C SER A 755 -31.40 -28.71 -16.56
N GLU A 756 -32.16 -29.13 -15.58
CA GLU A 756 -33.52 -28.64 -15.40
C GLU A 756 -33.51 -27.34 -14.63
N LYS A 757 -34.16 -26.35 -15.19
CA LYS A 757 -34.37 -25.01 -14.70
C LYS A 757 -34.99 -25.01 -13.30
N ILE A 758 -34.28 -24.44 -12.31
CA ILE A 758 -34.95 -23.88 -11.14
C ILE A 758 -34.58 -22.39 -11.09
N SER A 759 -35.64 -21.61 -11.14
CA SER A 759 -35.67 -20.14 -11.12
C SER A 759 -35.17 -19.56 -9.80
N THR A 760 -34.44 -18.45 -9.95
CA THR A 760 -34.34 -17.27 -9.07
C THR A 760 -34.29 -17.51 -7.57
N ASN A 761 -33.09 -17.31 -6.97
CA ASN A 761 -32.96 -16.38 -5.85
C ASN A 761 -31.47 -16.06 -5.60
N ASN A 762 -31.21 -14.80 -5.45
CA ASN A 762 -29.92 -14.17 -5.14
C ASN A 762 -29.01 -15.02 -4.25
N GLN A 763 -28.00 -15.67 -4.81
CA GLN A 763 -26.85 -16.15 -4.06
C GLN A 763 -25.63 -15.30 -4.39
N LEU A 764 -25.29 -14.47 -3.44
CA LEU A 764 -23.98 -13.80 -3.35
C LEU A 764 -22.89 -14.88 -3.26
N HIS A 765 -22.04 -14.96 -4.28
CA HIS A 765 -20.83 -15.76 -4.21
C HIS A 765 -19.86 -15.11 -3.20
N VAL A 766 -19.66 -15.78 -2.07
CA VAL A 766 -18.69 -15.44 -1.03
C VAL A 766 -17.45 -16.34 -1.20
N SER A 767 -16.93 -16.50 -2.42
CA SER A 767 -15.73 -17.33 -2.65
C SER A 767 -14.40 -16.58 -2.43
N ASP A 768 -14.42 -15.24 -2.25
CA ASP A 768 -13.18 -14.43 -2.34
C ASP A 768 -12.64 -13.86 -1.01
N VAL A 769 -13.11 -14.37 0.14
CA VAL A 769 -12.72 -13.82 1.46
C VAL A 769 -11.58 -14.61 2.14
N SER A 770 -11.11 -15.72 1.55
CA SER A 770 -10.08 -16.56 2.21
C SER A 770 -8.65 -16.00 2.20
N ASP A 771 -8.35 -14.93 1.42
CA ASP A 771 -6.98 -14.49 1.19
C ASP A 771 -6.59 -13.13 1.77
N VAL A 772 -7.24 -12.66 2.83
CA VAL A 772 -6.83 -11.43 3.55
C VAL A 772 -5.61 -11.68 4.47
N SER A 773 -4.77 -12.68 4.18
CA SER A 773 -3.55 -12.93 4.97
C SER A 773 -2.40 -11.95 4.72
N ASP A 774 -2.49 -11.07 3.70
CA ASP A 774 -1.43 -10.12 3.35
C ASP A 774 -1.67 -8.67 3.83
N VAL A 775 -2.51 -8.47 4.84
CA VAL A 775 -2.69 -7.15 5.50
C VAL A 775 -1.43 -6.72 6.28
N SER A 776 -0.27 -7.35 6.03
CA SER A 776 0.99 -6.86 6.62
C SER A 776 1.47 -5.52 6.04
N ASP A 777 0.87 -5.05 4.93
CA ASP A 777 1.26 -3.79 4.28
C ASP A 777 0.27 -2.64 4.51
N VAL A 778 -0.67 -2.77 5.42
CA VAL A 778 -1.69 -1.73 5.72
C VAL A 778 -1.19 -0.67 6.72
N SER A 779 0.13 -0.48 6.85
CA SER A 779 0.64 0.69 7.60
C SER A 779 0.44 2.02 6.85
N ASP A 780 -0.09 1.98 5.61
CA ASP A 780 -0.17 3.17 4.75
C ASP A 780 -1.53 3.89 4.77
N VAL A 781 -2.42 3.57 5.71
CA VAL A 781 -3.75 4.20 5.76
C VAL A 781 -3.75 5.51 6.56
N SER A 782 -2.61 5.94 7.13
CA SER A 782 -2.55 7.20 7.90
C SER A 782 -2.77 8.47 7.06
N ASP A 783 -2.65 8.40 5.72
CA ASP A 783 -2.84 9.56 4.84
C ASP A 783 -4.22 9.64 4.19
N VAL A 784 -5.17 8.79 4.60
CA VAL A 784 -6.55 8.81 4.08
C VAL A 784 -7.55 9.37 5.11
N SER A 785 -7.06 9.91 6.23
CA SER A 785 -7.95 10.61 7.17
C SER A 785 -8.04 12.12 6.91
#